data_88b64a122b6c0f13fe55aa28299ab6f3
#
_entry.id   88b64a122b6c0f13fe55aa28299ab6f3
#
_cell.length_a   1.000
_cell.length_b   1.000
_cell.length_c   1.000
_cell.angle_alpha   90.00
_cell.angle_beta   90.00
_cell.angle_gamma   90.00
#
_symmetry.space_group_name_H-M   'P 1'
#
loop_
_entity.id
_entity.type
_entity.pdbx_description
1 polymer ?
#
loop_
_entity_poly.entity_id
_entity_poly.type
_entity_poly.pdbx_seq_one_letter_code
_entity_poly.pdbx_strand_id
1 'polypeptide(L)'
;MQPDLFQPSEIEFNLPEGQQGPRLWVRRLALWRDPQTLLRDIPLRRGVNIIWSPDLSMNGIGATPHGSGKTTFCRLIRYCLGERTFANDEQRPLMQQKLPNGFVGAEVIIDGECWVVTRPIGMNLPSRATHAECIEETFDQLLVGTEPPTIAPVISDRFCARYRDQVPDNLKAEQVWDVLLAWLTRDQECRLDDVFDWRSKRSGSGSPAQELSLETRLTVVRLAIGALSADEVQATKEARAHTRERDTLREKLGHLDWFQSQRFDELCERLAYPKDRDPTEEIVRKELIDKAYEELAKVLGTEHSKGNRPSDALRHKRNLLQSKRNESSDERAEKKALLNSLPSQISAARAEQGTEQARLETGVIVRCAICHVSIDEVKANGCGVSLQRCNLDEVKARIERTEKNVAELEHQKRELPEEIEKLDQEIARLDGEISKIDESFSQLEQQASDANEAINRAQDLVREANWFDRQLGDRARIVQRLEGVEKMLEGQRQKMGLERERAAAAIGDLETYFRQLVATLMPNGCTGKVKLDGNGLHPEILLDRGAGLSTAAVESFKIVAFDLAAMILSVNGKADLPSFLIHDSPREADLDAGIYSNFFDFALSLEEKTSPPPFQYIVTTTTAPAQITADHHSVRLKLSSTPPEARLFAMDFG
;
A
#
# COMPACT_ATOMS: atom_id res chain seq x y z
N MET A 1 -30.87 -10.51 -45.86
CA MET A 1 -30.46 -10.94 -44.53
C MET A 1 -29.04 -10.41 -44.31
N GLN A 2 -28.93 -9.28 -43.61
CA GLN A 2 -27.61 -8.86 -43.11
C GLN A 2 -27.20 -9.82 -41.99
N PRO A 3 -25.96 -10.29 -41.93
CA PRO A 3 -25.52 -11.09 -40.80
C PRO A 3 -25.56 -10.20 -39.55
N ASP A 4 -26.15 -10.76 -38.52
CA ASP A 4 -26.29 -10.14 -37.19
C ASP A 4 -24.87 -9.85 -36.65
N LEU A 5 -24.45 -8.60 -36.75
CA LEU A 5 -23.12 -8.11 -36.35
C LEU A 5 -22.91 -8.15 -34.83
N PHE A 6 -23.87 -8.64 -34.04
CA PHE A 6 -23.91 -8.63 -32.60
C PHE A 6 -24.22 -9.99 -31.96
N GLN A 7 -23.89 -11.11 -32.58
CA GLN A 7 -23.82 -12.35 -31.82
C GLN A 7 -22.63 -12.20 -30.83
N PRO A 8 -22.89 -12.33 -29.53
CA PRO A 8 -21.78 -12.32 -28.55
C PRO A 8 -20.83 -13.44 -28.95
N SER A 9 -19.57 -13.08 -29.22
CA SER A 9 -18.53 -14.08 -29.49
C SER A 9 -18.50 -15.03 -28.30
N GLU A 10 -18.55 -16.33 -28.56
CA GLU A 10 -18.45 -17.33 -27.49
C GLU A 10 -17.16 -17.12 -26.70
N ILE A 11 -17.24 -17.22 -25.37
CA ILE A 11 -16.05 -17.21 -24.52
C ILE A 11 -15.25 -18.47 -24.80
N GLU A 12 -14.04 -18.30 -25.29
CA GLU A 12 -13.09 -19.39 -25.52
C GLU A 12 -12.02 -19.40 -24.42
N PHE A 13 -11.55 -20.60 -24.07
CA PHE A 13 -10.41 -20.78 -23.18
C PHE A 13 -9.14 -21.02 -23.99
N ASN A 14 -8.21 -20.07 -23.91
CA ASN A 14 -6.88 -20.15 -24.50
C ASN A 14 -5.86 -20.28 -23.36
N LEU A 15 -5.67 -21.49 -22.87
CA LEU A 15 -4.77 -21.77 -21.74
C LEU A 15 -3.33 -21.39 -22.10
N PRO A 16 -2.59 -20.80 -21.17
CA PRO A 16 -1.15 -20.62 -21.31
C PRO A 16 -0.43 -21.95 -21.53
N GLU A 17 0.66 -21.91 -22.29
CA GLU A 17 1.46 -23.11 -22.57
C GLU A 17 1.94 -23.75 -21.26
N GLY A 18 1.70 -25.05 -21.11
CA GLY A 18 2.03 -25.83 -19.92
C GLY A 18 1.01 -25.78 -18.76
N GLN A 19 -0.01 -24.93 -18.83
CA GLN A 19 -1.06 -24.87 -17.81
C GLN A 19 -2.17 -25.88 -18.11
N GLN A 20 -2.38 -26.84 -17.20
CA GLN A 20 -3.39 -27.90 -17.36
C GLN A 20 -4.63 -27.72 -16.45
N GLY A 21 -4.74 -26.61 -15.74
CA GLY A 21 -5.85 -26.38 -14.80
C GLY A 21 -5.70 -25.10 -13.99
N PRO A 22 -6.58 -24.89 -13.00
CA PRO A 22 -6.46 -23.74 -12.10
C PRO A 22 -5.15 -23.83 -11.32
N ARG A 23 -4.50 -22.70 -11.14
CA ARG A 23 -3.25 -22.61 -10.38
C ARG A 23 -3.44 -22.89 -8.89
N LEU A 24 -4.64 -22.62 -8.37
CA LEU A 24 -5.06 -22.99 -7.02
C LEU A 24 -6.46 -23.57 -7.07
N TRP A 25 -6.68 -24.70 -6.42
CA TRP A 25 -8.01 -25.23 -6.18
C TRP A 25 -8.01 -26.17 -4.97
N VAL A 26 -9.17 -26.34 -4.37
CA VAL A 26 -9.37 -27.23 -3.22
C VAL A 26 -9.97 -28.54 -3.73
N ARG A 27 -9.24 -29.65 -3.56
CA ARG A 27 -9.68 -30.99 -3.97
C ARG A 27 -10.64 -31.60 -2.98
N ARG A 28 -10.45 -31.32 -1.69
CA ARG A 28 -11.25 -31.89 -0.61
C ARG A 28 -11.23 -30.97 0.60
N LEU A 29 -12.36 -30.83 1.27
CA LEU A 29 -12.48 -30.24 2.58
C LEU A 29 -13.09 -31.26 3.52
N ALA A 30 -12.46 -31.57 4.64
CA ALA A 30 -12.97 -32.52 5.61
C ALA A 30 -12.97 -31.94 7.02
N LEU A 31 -14.01 -32.29 7.79
CA LEU A 31 -14.18 -31.83 9.17
C LEU A 31 -14.06 -33.03 10.10
N TRP A 32 -13.25 -32.87 11.12
CA TRP A 32 -12.94 -33.90 12.07
C TRP A 32 -13.28 -33.44 13.49
N ARG A 33 -13.87 -34.31 14.30
CA ARG A 33 -14.05 -34.10 15.73
C ARG A 33 -12.73 -34.32 16.47
N ASP A 34 -11.99 -35.29 16.05
CA ASP A 34 -10.66 -35.73 16.48
C ASP A 34 -10.06 -36.59 15.35
N PRO A 35 -8.77 -36.96 15.38
CA PRO A 35 -8.14 -37.73 14.30
C PRO A 35 -8.79 -39.08 13.93
N GLN A 36 -9.66 -39.60 14.78
CA GLN A 36 -10.37 -40.88 14.55
C GLN A 36 -11.82 -40.69 14.10
N THR A 37 -12.38 -39.49 14.26
CA THR A 37 -13.82 -39.25 14.06
C THR A 37 -14.06 -38.20 12.99
N LEU A 38 -14.30 -38.66 11.75
CA LEU A 38 -14.69 -37.81 10.64
C LEU A 38 -16.15 -37.37 10.82
N LEU A 39 -16.40 -36.06 10.79
CA LEU A 39 -17.75 -35.47 10.86
C LEU A 39 -18.34 -35.26 9.46
N ARG A 40 -17.51 -34.76 8.54
CA ARG A 40 -17.95 -34.46 7.18
C ARG A 40 -16.79 -34.60 6.20
N ASP A 41 -17.05 -35.26 5.09
CA ASP A 41 -16.14 -35.37 3.95
C ASP A 41 -16.76 -34.70 2.73
N ILE A 42 -16.05 -33.75 2.13
CA ILE A 42 -16.58 -32.91 1.06
C ILE A 42 -15.56 -32.91 -0.08
N PRO A 43 -15.67 -33.89 -1.00
CA PRO A 43 -14.84 -33.89 -2.19
C PRO A 43 -15.29 -32.77 -3.13
N LEU A 44 -14.37 -31.94 -3.53
CA LEU A 44 -14.56 -30.87 -4.50
C LEU A 44 -13.87 -31.24 -5.83
N ARG A 45 -14.20 -30.51 -6.87
CA ARG A 45 -13.69 -30.79 -8.23
C ARG A 45 -13.30 -29.50 -8.94
N ARG A 46 -12.55 -29.60 -10.01
CA ARG A 46 -12.41 -28.51 -10.97
C ARG A 46 -13.75 -28.23 -11.62
N GLY A 47 -13.99 -27.01 -12.09
CA GLY A 47 -15.27 -26.54 -12.60
C GLY A 47 -16.20 -26.07 -11.48
N VAL A 48 -17.49 -26.20 -11.70
CA VAL A 48 -18.54 -25.68 -10.80
C VAL A 48 -18.78 -26.65 -9.63
N ASN A 49 -18.79 -26.09 -8.41
CA ASN A 49 -19.10 -26.82 -7.18
C ASN A 49 -20.23 -26.11 -6.44
N ILE A 50 -21.33 -26.78 -6.25
CA ILE A 50 -22.54 -26.22 -5.62
C ILE A 50 -22.67 -26.81 -4.21
N ILE A 51 -22.76 -25.93 -3.23
CA ILE A 51 -23.12 -26.26 -1.86
C ILE A 51 -24.56 -25.80 -1.64
N TRP A 52 -25.45 -26.76 -1.60
CA TRP A 52 -26.88 -26.49 -1.64
C TRP A 52 -27.55 -26.69 -0.28
N SER A 53 -28.26 -25.69 0.18
CA SER A 53 -29.14 -25.79 1.36
C SER A 53 -30.54 -25.36 0.95
N PRO A 54 -31.38 -26.30 0.51
CA PRO A 54 -32.74 -25.98 0.02
C PRO A 54 -33.57 -25.31 1.11
N ASP A 55 -34.36 -24.32 0.69
CA ASP A 55 -35.35 -23.71 1.55
C ASP A 55 -36.54 -24.68 1.74
N LEU A 56 -36.66 -25.26 2.91
CA LEU A 56 -37.75 -26.20 3.27
C LEU A 56 -38.98 -25.48 3.81
N SER A 57 -39.03 -24.14 3.81
CA SER A 57 -40.15 -23.36 4.37
C SER A 57 -41.50 -23.60 3.65
N MET A 58 -41.46 -24.12 2.42
CA MET A 58 -42.67 -24.48 1.65
C MET A 58 -43.43 -25.68 2.24
N ASN A 59 -42.87 -26.44 3.18
CA ASN A 59 -43.52 -27.61 3.78
C ASN A 59 -44.07 -27.37 5.20
N GLY A 60 -44.24 -26.12 5.64
CA GLY A 60 -44.97 -25.77 6.87
C GLY A 60 -44.26 -26.13 8.18
N ILE A 61 -43.07 -26.68 8.18
CA ILE A 61 -42.27 -26.97 9.36
C ILE A 61 -41.21 -25.90 9.45
N GLY A 62 -41.24 -25.05 10.46
CA GLY A 62 -40.43 -23.83 10.67
C GLY A 62 -38.90 -23.98 10.66
N ALA A 63 -38.38 -24.61 9.64
CA ALA A 63 -36.92 -24.67 9.36
C ALA A 63 -36.50 -23.38 8.64
N THR A 64 -35.80 -22.52 9.34
CA THR A 64 -35.18 -21.35 8.70
C THR A 64 -34.05 -21.81 7.78
N PRO A 65 -33.87 -21.25 6.56
CA PRO A 65 -32.77 -21.59 5.66
C PRO A 65 -31.40 -21.13 6.21
N HIS A 66 -31.42 -20.37 7.31
CA HIS A 66 -30.25 -19.90 8.05
C HIS A 66 -29.82 -20.95 9.08
N GLY A 67 -28.50 -21.16 9.22
CA GLY A 67 -27.94 -22.08 10.23
C GLY A 67 -27.56 -23.47 9.72
N SER A 68 -27.67 -23.77 8.43
CA SER A 68 -27.19 -25.03 7.83
C SER A 68 -25.67 -25.14 7.76
N GLY A 69 -24.93 -24.01 7.75
CA GLY A 69 -23.48 -23.95 7.72
C GLY A 69 -22.85 -23.59 6.36
N LYS A 70 -23.61 -23.10 5.37
CA LYS A 70 -23.10 -22.67 4.04
C LYS A 70 -21.98 -21.65 4.18
N THR A 71 -22.26 -20.53 4.85
CA THR A 71 -21.26 -19.47 5.09
C THR A 71 -20.05 -19.99 5.86
N THR A 72 -20.28 -20.87 6.85
CA THR A 72 -19.20 -21.49 7.61
C THR A 72 -18.33 -22.39 6.73
N PHE A 73 -18.91 -23.11 5.76
CA PHE A 73 -18.16 -23.87 4.76
C PHE A 73 -17.21 -22.96 3.97
N CYS A 74 -17.69 -21.83 3.44
CA CYS A 74 -16.86 -20.86 2.74
C CYS A 74 -15.75 -20.30 3.65
N ARG A 75 -16.08 -19.99 4.92
CA ARG A 75 -15.13 -19.52 5.92
C ARG A 75 -14.06 -20.55 6.26
N LEU A 76 -14.40 -21.82 6.32
CA LEU A 76 -13.42 -22.90 6.54
C LEU A 76 -12.44 -23.06 5.39
N ILE A 77 -12.90 -22.94 4.13
CA ILE A 77 -11.99 -22.91 2.99
C ILE A 77 -11.04 -21.71 3.09
N ARG A 78 -11.57 -20.51 3.35
CA ARG A 78 -10.74 -19.30 3.53
C ARG A 78 -9.74 -19.45 4.68
N TYR A 79 -10.18 -20.05 5.78
CA TYR A 79 -9.34 -20.35 6.93
C TYR A 79 -8.18 -21.27 6.53
N CYS A 80 -8.44 -22.32 5.77
CA CYS A 80 -7.40 -23.18 5.23
C CYS A 80 -6.48 -22.45 4.22
N LEU A 81 -6.97 -21.45 3.51
CA LEU A 81 -6.21 -20.66 2.55
C LEU A 81 -5.45 -19.45 3.17
N GLY A 82 -5.55 -19.25 4.49
CA GLY A 82 -4.74 -18.26 5.20
C GLY A 82 -5.50 -17.23 6.02
N GLU A 83 -6.84 -17.15 5.94
CA GLU A 83 -7.61 -16.27 6.84
C GLU A 83 -7.39 -16.63 8.31
N ARG A 84 -7.48 -15.62 9.19
CA ARG A 84 -7.16 -15.77 10.61
C ARG A 84 -8.23 -16.52 11.40
N THR A 85 -9.50 -16.39 11.01
CA THR A 85 -10.65 -16.95 11.75
C THR A 85 -11.62 -17.65 10.81
N PHE A 86 -12.32 -18.64 11.33
CA PHE A 86 -13.35 -19.42 10.60
C PHE A 86 -14.78 -19.11 11.05
N ALA A 87 -14.92 -18.37 12.14
CA ALA A 87 -16.23 -18.02 12.73
C ALA A 87 -16.11 -16.66 13.43
N ASN A 88 -17.27 -16.03 13.68
CA ASN A 88 -17.34 -14.80 14.44
C ASN A 88 -17.00 -15.02 15.93
N ASP A 89 -16.79 -13.93 16.66
CA ASP A 89 -16.35 -13.97 18.06
C ASP A 89 -17.37 -14.59 19.01
N GLU A 90 -18.64 -14.62 18.64
CA GLU A 90 -19.70 -15.25 19.43
C GLU A 90 -19.77 -16.76 19.19
N GLN A 91 -19.67 -17.20 17.94
CA GLN A 91 -19.79 -18.61 17.56
C GLN A 91 -18.52 -19.41 17.83
N ARG A 92 -17.33 -18.79 17.63
CA ARG A 92 -16.06 -19.47 17.78
C ARG A 92 -15.84 -20.13 19.14
N PRO A 93 -16.09 -19.48 20.29
CA PRO A 93 -15.95 -20.12 21.59
C PRO A 93 -16.86 -21.33 21.78
N LEU A 94 -18.11 -21.27 21.29
CA LEU A 94 -19.07 -22.38 21.37
C LEU A 94 -18.58 -23.58 20.55
N MET A 95 -18.06 -23.32 19.34
CA MET A 95 -17.51 -24.36 18.49
C MET A 95 -16.25 -24.99 19.10
N GLN A 96 -15.37 -24.19 19.67
CA GLN A 96 -14.16 -24.64 20.36
C GLN A 96 -14.46 -25.49 21.58
N GLN A 97 -15.49 -25.14 22.34
CA GLN A 97 -15.91 -25.90 23.51
C GLN A 97 -16.49 -27.27 23.13
N LYS A 98 -17.30 -27.34 22.05
CA LYS A 98 -17.91 -28.60 21.61
C LYS A 98 -16.94 -29.49 20.79
N LEU A 99 -15.92 -28.91 20.21
CA LEU A 99 -14.92 -29.58 19.38
C LEU A 99 -13.49 -29.25 19.85
N PRO A 100 -13.11 -29.57 21.10
CA PRO A 100 -11.81 -29.16 21.65
C PRO A 100 -10.62 -29.73 20.88
N ASN A 101 -10.74 -30.93 20.27
CA ASN A 101 -9.76 -31.56 19.40
C ASN A 101 -10.18 -31.51 17.92
N GLY A 102 -11.21 -30.72 17.61
CA GLY A 102 -11.72 -30.60 16.25
C GLY A 102 -10.79 -29.81 15.34
N PHE A 103 -10.74 -30.22 14.11
CA PHE A 103 -10.00 -29.52 13.08
C PHE A 103 -10.68 -29.63 11.72
N VAL A 104 -10.31 -28.74 10.83
CA VAL A 104 -10.61 -28.79 9.40
C VAL A 104 -9.35 -29.16 8.65
N GLY A 105 -9.45 -30.10 7.74
CA GLY A 105 -8.40 -30.45 6.78
C GLY A 105 -8.82 -30.04 5.37
N ALA A 106 -7.90 -29.52 4.60
CA ALA A 106 -8.09 -29.23 3.18
C ALA A 106 -6.95 -29.79 2.35
N GLU A 107 -7.29 -30.42 1.24
CA GLU A 107 -6.33 -30.78 0.19
C GLU A 107 -6.34 -29.67 -0.85
N VAL A 108 -5.28 -28.87 -0.85
CA VAL A 108 -5.14 -27.69 -1.70
C VAL A 108 -4.11 -27.97 -2.77
N ILE A 109 -4.51 -27.87 -4.01
CA ILE A 109 -3.60 -28.03 -5.13
C ILE A 109 -3.09 -26.65 -5.54
N ILE A 110 -1.78 -26.47 -5.55
CA ILE A 110 -1.11 -25.21 -5.92
C ILE A 110 -0.13 -25.54 -7.05
N ASP A 111 -0.35 -24.99 -8.25
CA ASP A 111 0.45 -25.23 -9.45
C ASP A 111 0.69 -26.74 -9.71
N GLY A 112 -0.33 -27.58 -9.42
CA GLY A 112 -0.30 -29.04 -9.61
C GLY A 112 0.23 -29.84 -8.41
N GLU A 113 0.83 -29.19 -7.40
CA GLU A 113 1.35 -29.83 -6.18
C GLU A 113 0.27 -29.93 -5.10
N CYS A 114 0.14 -31.10 -4.46
CA CYS A 114 -0.84 -31.29 -3.39
C CYS A 114 -0.28 -30.86 -2.03
N TRP A 115 -0.98 -29.94 -1.40
CA TRP A 115 -0.73 -29.46 -0.05
C TRP A 115 -1.89 -29.84 0.86
N VAL A 116 -1.58 -30.54 1.93
CA VAL A 116 -2.55 -30.79 3.01
C VAL A 116 -2.42 -29.70 4.05
N VAL A 117 -3.52 -29.02 4.29
CA VAL A 117 -3.65 -27.96 5.30
C VAL A 117 -4.58 -28.43 6.38
N THR A 118 -4.11 -28.49 7.62
CA THR A 118 -4.94 -28.76 8.80
C THR A 118 -4.98 -27.56 9.70
N ARG A 119 -6.18 -27.11 10.05
CA ARG A 119 -6.40 -25.94 10.91
C ARG A 119 -7.30 -26.31 12.08
N PRO A 120 -6.95 -25.91 13.31
CA PRO A 120 -7.76 -26.23 14.48
C PRO A 120 -9.10 -25.50 14.47
N ILE A 121 -10.16 -26.22 14.83
CA ILE A 121 -11.43 -25.64 15.25
C ILE A 121 -11.40 -25.47 16.77
N GLY A 122 -10.90 -26.49 17.48
CA GLY A 122 -10.65 -26.44 18.91
C GLY A 122 -9.37 -25.73 19.29
N MET A 123 -8.96 -25.87 20.55
CA MET A 123 -7.77 -25.20 21.10
C MET A 123 -6.54 -26.12 21.21
N ASN A 124 -6.71 -27.42 21.01
CA ASN A 124 -5.70 -28.43 21.40
C ASN A 124 -4.78 -28.85 20.25
N LEU A 125 -5.07 -28.45 19.02
CA LEU A 125 -4.28 -28.84 17.87
C LEU A 125 -3.62 -27.62 17.22
N PRO A 126 -2.40 -27.77 16.70
CA PRO A 126 -1.74 -26.71 15.95
C PRO A 126 -2.24 -26.65 14.50
N SER A 127 -2.02 -25.52 13.83
CA SER A 127 -2.19 -25.39 12.39
C SER A 127 -1.00 -26.01 11.67
N ARG A 128 -1.23 -26.59 10.49
CA ARG A 128 -0.17 -27.22 9.68
C ARG A 128 -0.46 -27.12 8.19
N ALA A 129 0.59 -26.97 7.39
CA ALA A 129 0.53 -27.14 5.94
C ALA A 129 1.77 -27.95 5.51
N THR A 130 1.56 -29.04 4.80
CA THR A 130 2.63 -29.94 4.38
C THR A 130 2.31 -30.56 3.03
N HIS A 131 3.34 -31.00 2.31
CA HIS A 131 3.17 -31.85 1.13
C HIS A 131 2.72 -33.24 1.54
N ALA A 132 1.53 -33.64 1.11
CA ALA A 132 1.01 -34.99 1.28
C ALA A 132 -0.07 -35.25 0.23
N GLU A 133 -0.36 -36.51 -0.03
CA GLU A 133 -1.38 -36.88 -1.01
C GLU A 133 -2.80 -36.77 -0.47
N CYS A 134 -2.99 -37.02 0.83
CA CYS A 134 -4.29 -36.90 1.49
C CYS A 134 -4.17 -36.42 2.94
N ILE A 135 -5.29 -35.96 3.52
CA ILE A 135 -5.34 -35.41 4.88
C ILE A 135 -4.91 -36.44 5.91
N GLU A 136 -5.30 -37.70 5.73
CA GLU A 136 -5.06 -38.80 6.67
C GLU A 136 -3.59 -39.11 6.86
N GLU A 137 -2.74 -38.91 5.86
CA GLU A 137 -1.28 -39.09 5.95
C GLU A 137 -0.61 -38.13 6.95
N THR A 138 -1.30 -37.05 7.31
CA THR A 138 -0.75 -36.04 8.22
C THR A 138 -1.12 -36.26 9.69
N PHE A 139 -1.95 -37.26 10.02
CA PHE A 139 -2.51 -37.46 11.36
C PHE A 139 -1.44 -37.77 12.41
N ASP A 140 -0.45 -38.60 12.09
CA ASP A 140 0.63 -38.91 13.02
C ASP A 140 1.47 -37.68 13.36
N GLN A 141 1.43 -36.68 12.51
CA GLN A 141 2.15 -35.42 12.70
C GLN A 141 1.34 -34.37 13.45
N LEU A 142 0.01 -34.50 13.58
CA LEU A 142 -0.85 -33.53 14.27
C LEU A 142 -0.52 -33.40 15.75
N LEU A 143 0.07 -34.44 16.35
CA LEU A 143 0.38 -34.51 17.78
C LEU A 143 1.83 -34.17 18.12
N VAL A 144 2.71 -34.02 17.13
CA VAL A 144 4.14 -33.75 17.34
C VAL A 144 4.38 -32.25 17.22
N GLY A 145 4.56 -31.59 18.39
CA GLY A 145 4.59 -30.15 18.52
C GLY A 145 5.88 -29.46 18.04
N THR A 146 5.82 -28.83 16.92
CA THR A 146 6.58 -27.63 16.56
C THR A 146 5.62 -26.74 15.79
N GLU A 147 5.68 -25.41 15.99
CA GLU A 147 4.78 -24.48 15.28
C GLU A 147 4.85 -24.74 13.77
N PRO A 148 3.75 -25.17 13.16
CA PRO A 148 3.74 -25.51 11.76
C PRO A 148 3.59 -24.27 10.89
N PRO A 149 4.19 -24.27 9.70
CA PRO A 149 3.99 -23.19 8.74
C PRO A 149 2.52 -23.13 8.30
N THR A 150 1.99 -21.94 8.17
CA THR A 150 0.70 -21.75 7.52
C THR A 150 0.87 -21.85 5.99
N ILE A 151 -0.19 -22.20 5.27
CA ILE A 151 -0.18 -22.26 3.80
C ILE A 151 0.02 -20.85 3.17
N ALA A 152 -0.34 -19.79 3.88
CA ALA A 152 -0.29 -18.42 3.35
C ALA A 152 1.09 -17.99 2.80
N PRO A 153 2.23 -18.29 3.44
CA PRO A 153 3.53 -18.02 2.85
C PRO A 153 3.78 -18.77 1.52
N VAL A 154 3.34 -20.01 1.41
CA VAL A 154 3.48 -20.81 0.17
C VAL A 154 2.67 -20.19 -0.96
N ILE A 155 1.42 -19.85 -0.68
CA ILE A 155 0.54 -19.18 -1.65
C ILE A 155 1.10 -17.81 -2.03
N SER A 156 1.53 -17.02 -1.04
CA SER A 156 2.12 -15.71 -1.26
C SER A 156 3.37 -15.77 -2.14
N ASP A 157 4.22 -16.77 -1.93
CA ASP A 157 5.41 -16.97 -2.75
C ASP A 157 5.06 -17.35 -4.20
N ARG A 158 4.07 -18.20 -4.40
CA ARG A 158 3.65 -18.68 -5.73
C ARG A 158 2.86 -17.61 -6.53
N PHE A 159 2.02 -16.82 -5.88
CA PHE A 159 1.13 -15.87 -6.56
C PHE A 159 1.56 -14.41 -6.41
N CYS A 160 2.33 -14.06 -5.35
CA CYS A 160 2.63 -12.66 -5.03
C CYS A 160 4.11 -12.31 -5.13
N ALA A 161 5.03 -13.29 -5.27
CA ALA A 161 6.47 -13.02 -5.28
C ALA A 161 6.89 -12.04 -6.38
N ARG A 162 6.30 -12.14 -7.55
CA ARG A 162 6.58 -11.26 -8.70
C ARG A 162 6.19 -9.80 -8.50
N TYR A 163 5.31 -9.54 -7.54
CA TYR A 163 4.87 -8.18 -7.23
C TYR A 163 5.76 -7.47 -6.22
N ARG A 164 6.78 -8.13 -5.64
CA ARG A 164 7.62 -7.56 -4.58
C ARG A 164 8.23 -6.22 -4.96
N ASP A 165 8.65 -6.09 -6.22
CA ASP A 165 9.24 -4.85 -6.73
C ASP A 165 8.21 -3.86 -7.29
N GLN A 166 6.95 -4.28 -7.41
CA GLN A 166 5.84 -3.50 -7.96
C GLN A 166 4.86 -3.00 -6.91
N VAL A 167 4.94 -3.48 -5.69
CA VAL A 167 4.10 -2.98 -4.59
C VAL A 167 4.74 -1.77 -3.93
N PRO A 168 3.92 -0.81 -3.44
CA PRO A 168 4.41 0.28 -2.62
C PRO A 168 5.17 -0.24 -1.39
N ASP A 169 6.20 0.49 -0.93
CA ASP A 169 7.08 0.10 0.19
C ASP A 169 6.33 -0.26 1.49
N ASN A 170 5.09 0.21 1.63
CA ASN A 170 4.24 -0.05 2.80
C ASN A 170 3.37 -1.32 2.69
N LEU A 171 3.42 -2.05 1.57
CA LEU A 171 2.62 -3.25 1.34
C LEU A 171 3.49 -4.50 1.37
N LYS A 172 3.17 -5.44 2.27
CA LYS A 172 3.86 -6.73 2.36
C LYS A 172 3.25 -7.76 1.40
N ALA A 173 4.04 -8.73 0.97
CA ALA A 173 3.59 -9.78 0.06
C ALA A 173 2.41 -10.59 0.62
N GLU A 174 2.39 -10.84 1.94
CA GLU A 174 1.26 -11.51 2.60
C GLU A 174 -0.03 -10.71 2.51
N GLN A 175 0.06 -9.37 2.58
CA GLN A 175 -1.10 -8.48 2.44
C GLN A 175 -1.66 -8.48 1.01
N VAL A 176 -0.81 -8.74 0.01
CA VAL A 176 -1.27 -8.94 -1.37
C VAL A 176 -2.18 -10.17 -1.43
N TRP A 177 -1.75 -11.30 -0.83
CA TRP A 177 -2.58 -12.49 -0.77
C TRP A 177 -3.87 -12.28 0.03
N ASP A 178 -3.81 -11.59 1.17
CA ASP A 178 -5.01 -11.25 1.96
C ASP A 178 -6.06 -10.53 1.12
N VAL A 179 -5.64 -9.58 0.28
CA VAL A 179 -6.53 -8.86 -0.64
C VAL A 179 -7.08 -9.77 -1.72
N LEU A 180 -6.23 -10.57 -2.36
CA LEU A 180 -6.66 -11.51 -3.40
C LEU A 180 -7.63 -12.55 -2.85
N LEU A 181 -7.32 -13.13 -1.69
CA LEU A 181 -8.20 -14.10 -1.03
C LEU A 181 -9.57 -13.47 -0.68
N ALA A 182 -9.55 -12.23 -0.19
CA ALA A 182 -10.80 -11.54 0.14
C ALA A 182 -11.65 -11.30 -1.12
N TRP A 183 -11.04 -10.87 -2.21
CA TRP A 183 -11.71 -10.65 -3.49
C TRP A 183 -12.27 -11.95 -4.09
N LEU A 184 -11.43 -12.97 -4.19
CA LEU A 184 -11.79 -14.26 -4.80
C LEU A 184 -12.80 -15.08 -4.00
N THR A 185 -13.13 -14.66 -2.77
CA THR A 185 -13.98 -15.41 -1.86
C THR A 185 -14.97 -14.50 -1.13
N ARG A 186 -15.85 -13.85 -1.89
CA ARG A 186 -16.83 -12.90 -1.33
C ARG A 186 -17.74 -13.56 -0.32
N ASP A 187 -18.00 -12.81 0.76
CA ASP A 187 -18.88 -13.24 1.84
C ASP A 187 -20.34 -12.87 1.54
N GLN A 188 -21.29 -13.64 2.05
CA GLN A 188 -22.72 -13.39 1.93
C GLN A 188 -23.12 -11.98 2.42
N GLU A 189 -22.43 -11.48 3.47
CA GLU A 189 -22.78 -10.20 4.09
C GLU A 189 -22.28 -8.98 3.31
N CYS A 190 -21.53 -9.14 2.24
CA CYS A 190 -20.99 -8.01 1.43
C CYS A 190 -22.02 -7.39 0.48
N ARG A 191 -23.23 -7.88 0.40
CA ARG A 191 -24.34 -7.43 -0.46
C ARG A 191 -24.02 -7.23 -1.96
N LEU A 192 -22.79 -7.44 -2.36
CA LEU A 192 -22.32 -7.27 -3.74
C LEU A 192 -22.64 -5.86 -4.33
N ASP A 193 -22.47 -4.81 -3.52
CA ASP A 193 -22.78 -3.43 -3.93
C ASP A 193 -21.58 -2.75 -4.61
N ASP A 194 -20.34 -3.15 -4.25
CA ASP A 194 -19.09 -2.55 -4.75
C ASP A 194 -18.05 -3.62 -5.06
N VAL A 195 -17.17 -3.34 -6.04
CA VAL A 195 -16.06 -4.24 -6.41
C VAL A 195 -15.14 -4.51 -5.22
N PHE A 196 -14.94 -3.55 -4.36
CA PHE A 196 -14.04 -3.63 -3.19
C PHE A 196 -14.72 -3.99 -1.88
N ASP A 197 -16.04 -4.25 -1.90
CA ASP A 197 -16.77 -4.73 -0.73
C ASP A 197 -16.78 -6.27 -0.71
N TRP A 198 -15.67 -6.85 -0.23
CA TRP A 198 -15.48 -8.31 -0.17
C TRP A 198 -15.92 -8.93 1.15
N ARG A 199 -15.92 -8.14 2.21
CA ARG A 199 -16.30 -8.52 3.57
C ARG A 199 -17.07 -7.39 4.21
N SER A 200 -18.19 -7.71 4.85
CA SER A 200 -18.87 -6.74 5.68
C SER A 200 -18.09 -6.46 6.97
N LYS A 201 -18.06 -5.20 7.41
CA LYS A 201 -17.52 -4.85 8.74
C LYS A 201 -18.28 -5.49 9.89
N ARG A 202 -19.49 -6.00 9.63
CA ARG A 202 -20.34 -6.71 10.59
C ARG A 202 -20.17 -8.22 10.51
N SER A 203 -19.54 -8.74 9.45
CA SER A 203 -19.22 -10.15 9.39
C SER A 203 -18.06 -10.40 10.36
N GLY A 204 -18.19 -11.36 11.25
CA GLY A 204 -17.08 -11.78 12.11
C GLY A 204 -15.93 -12.45 11.33
N SER A 205 -15.74 -12.11 10.07
CA SER A 205 -14.66 -12.57 9.22
C SER A 205 -13.40 -11.79 9.57
N GLY A 206 -12.37 -12.46 10.01
CA GLY A 206 -11.08 -11.86 10.36
C GLY A 206 -10.17 -11.62 9.15
N SER A 207 -10.69 -11.06 8.05
CA SER A 207 -9.87 -10.76 6.87
C SER A 207 -9.04 -9.49 7.09
N PRO A 208 -7.70 -9.59 7.05
CA PRO A 208 -6.82 -8.42 7.17
C PRO A 208 -7.01 -7.39 6.04
N ALA A 209 -7.59 -7.79 4.91
CA ALA A 209 -7.87 -6.89 3.78
C ALA A 209 -8.81 -5.73 4.15
N GLN A 210 -9.65 -5.87 5.18
CA GLN A 210 -10.54 -4.81 5.65
C GLN A 210 -9.80 -3.63 6.32
N GLU A 211 -8.62 -3.90 6.89
CA GLU A 211 -7.77 -2.89 7.56
C GLU A 211 -7.01 -2.03 6.55
N LEU A 212 -6.95 -2.47 5.29
CA LEU A 212 -6.22 -1.79 4.22
C LEU A 212 -7.05 -0.69 3.58
N SER A 213 -6.39 0.40 3.20
CA SER A 213 -7.03 1.51 2.49
C SER A 213 -7.58 1.06 1.12
N LEU A 214 -8.58 1.78 0.60
CA LEU A 214 -9.11 1.53 -0.75
C LEU A 214 -8.00 1.63 -1.81
N GLU A 215 -7.10 2.61 -1.69
CA GLU A 215 -5.96 2.78 -2.58
C GLU A 215 -5.05 1.53 -2.60
N THR A 216 -4.78 0.96 -1.43
CA THR A 216 -3.98 -0.27 -1.32
C THR A 216 -4.69 -1.46 -1.98
N ARG A 217 -5.98 -1.62 -1.71
CA ARG A 217 -6.79 -2.69 -2.31
C ARG A 217 -6.87 -2.55 -3.84
N LEU A 218 -7.09 -1.33 -4.33
CA LEU A 218 -7.09 -1.02 -5.76
C LEU A 218 -5.74 -1.33 -6.41
N THR A 219 -4.65 -0.96 -5.75
CA THR A 219 -3.28 -1.28 -6.22
C THR A 219 -3.10 -2.78 -6.43
N VAL A 220 -3.51 -3.60 -5.47
CA VAL A 220 -3.40 -5.07 -5.57
C VAL A 220 -4.28 -5.63 -6.69
N VAL A 221 -5.53 -5.16 -6.82
CA VAL A 221 -6.42 -5.61 -7.90
C VAL A 221 -5.84 -5.24 -9.27
N ARG A 222 -5.34 -4.01 -9.43
CA ARG A 222 -4.69 -3.57 -10.67
C ARG A 222 -3.45 -4.40 -11.02
N LEU A 223 -2.62 -4.74 -10.02
CA LEU A 223 -1.49 -5.65 -10.21
C LEU A 223 -1.97 -7.02 -10.71
N ALA A 224 -2.97 -7.60 -10.04
CA ALA A 224 -3.47 -8.94 -10.34
C ALA A 224 -4.06 -9.06 -11.75
N ILE A 225 -4.72 -8.01 -12.25
CA ILE A 225 -5.28 -7.98 -13.62
C ILE A 225 -4.30 -7.41 -14.67
N GLY A 226 -3.04 -7.16 -14.29
CA GLY A 226 -2.03 -6.61 -15.21
C GLY A 226 -2.21 -5.14 -15.58
N ALA A 227 -3.06 -4.41 -14.84
CA ALA A 227 -3.37 -2.99 -15.09
C ALA A 227 -2.52 -2.03 -14.24
N LEU A 228 -1.38 -2.47 -13.73
CA LEU A 228 -0.40 -1.65 -13.02
C LEU A 228 1.01 -2.13 -13.35
N SER A 229 1.85 -1.22 -13.82
CA SER A 229 3.27 -1.50 -14.12
C SER A 229 4.19 -1.07 -12.97
N ALA A 230 5.40 -1.66 -12.92
CA ALA A 230 6.46 -1.23 -12.01
C ALA A 230 6.85 0.24 -12.27
N ASP A 231 6.85 0.68 -13.53
CA ASP A 231 7.17 2.05 -13.92
C ASP A 231 6.14 3.06 -13.39
N GLU A 232 4.83 2.71 -13.40
CA GLU A 232 3.79 3.55 -12.80
C GLU A 232 3.97 3.67 -11.28
N VAL A 233 4.27 2.55 -10.60
CA VAL A 233 4.52 2.54 -9.14
C VAL A 233 5.72 3.42 -8.81
N GLN A 234 6.83 3.28 -9.54
CA GLN A 234 8.03 4.07 -9.32
C GLN A 234 7.77 5.57 -9.60
N ALA A 235 7.11 5.89 -10.72
CA ALA A 235 6.75 7.28 -11.05
C ALA A 235 5.83 7.90 -9.99
N THR A 236 4.90 7.12 -9.45
CA THR A 236 4.01 7.56 -8.36
C THR A 236 4.80 7.86 -7.08
N LYS A 237 5.77 7.01 -6.73
CA LYS A 237 6.63 7.20 -5.57
C LYS A 237 7.48 8.47 -5.70
N GLU A 238 8.10 8.67 -6.85
CA GLU A 238 8.89 9.87 -7.15
C GLU A 238 8.02 11.14 -7.15
N ALA A 239 6.82 11.08 -7.75
CA ALA A 239 5.89 12.20 -7.74
C ALA A 239 5.46 12.60 -6.31
N ARG A 240 5.24 11.62 -5.42
CA ARG A 240 4.94 11.88 -3.99
C ARG A 240 6.13 12.53 -3.28
N ALA A 241 7.35 12.09 -3.54
CA ALA A 241 8.56 12.69 -2.96
C ALA A 241 8.72 14.15 -3.41
N HIS A 242 8.60 14.41 -4.71
CA HIS A 242 8.65 15.75 -5.27
C HIS A 242 7.51 16.66 -4.80
N THR A 243 6.31 16.10 -4.59
CA THR A 243 5.19 16.87 -4.03
C THR A 243 5.50 17.34 -2.61
N ARG A 244 6.05 16.49 -1.75
CA ARG A 244 6.46 16.86 -0.39
C ARG A 244 7.57 17.91 -0.41
N GLU A 245 8.57 17.75 -1.28
CA GLU A 245 9.65 18.72 -1.44
C GLU A 245 9.10 20.08 -1.91
N ARG A 246 8.21 20.10 -2.92
CA ARG A 246 7.54 21.30 -3.41
C ARG A 246 6.78 22.01 -2.29
N ASP A 247 5.99 21.29 -1.50
CA ASP A 247 5.18 21.87 -0.44
C ASP A 247 6.06 22.46 0.67
N THR A 248 7.15 21.79 1.02
CA THR A 248 8.15 22.31 1.96
C THR A 248 8.83 23.58 1.43
N LEU A 249 9.18 23.62 0.14
CA LEU A 249 9.79 24.79 -0.48
C LEU A 249 8.81 25.96 -0.57
N ARG A 250 7.54 25.71 -0.87
CA ARG A 250 6.48 26.73 -0.89
C ARG A 250 6.22 27.33 0.49
N GLU A 251 6.20 26.51 1.53
CA GLU A 251 6.08 26.97 2.90
C GLU A 251 7.26 27.89 3.28
N LYS A 252 8.49 27.45 3.00
CA LYS A 252 9.69 28.28 3.23
C LYS A 252 9.65 29.60 2.46
N LEU A 253 9.21 29.55 1.19
CA LEU A 253 9.09 30.74 0.36
C LEU A 253 8.05 31.71 0.96
N GLY A 254 6.89 31.23 1.39
CA GLY A 254 5.87 32.05 2.03
C GLY A 254 6.35 32.74 3.29
N HIS A 255 7.13 32.05 4.14
CA HIS A 255 7.76 32.65 5.31
C HIS A 255 8.78 33.73 4.94
N LEU A 256 9.60 33.50 3.94
CA LEU A 256 10.57 34.46 3.46
C LEU A 256 9.90 35.69 2.85
N ASP A 257 8.88 35.51 2.02
CA ASP A 257 8.15 36.61 1.37
C ASP A 257 7.49 37.52 2.40
N TRP A 258 6.83 36.94 3.42
CA TRP A 258 6.23 37.71 4.50
C TRP A 258 7.27 38.50 5.30
N PHE A 259 8.37 37.87 5.66
CA PHE A 259 9.42 38.50 6.45
C PHE A 259 10.15 39.58 5.65
N GLN A 260 10.40 39.37 4.37
CA GLN A 260 11.04 40.31 3.47
C GLN A 260 10.18 41.57 3.26
N SER A 261 8.87 41.38 3.09
CA SER A 261 7.94 42.54 2.95
C SER A 261 8.03 43.47 4.14
N GLN A 262 7.98 42.93 5.36
CA GLN A 262 8.09 43.71 6.58
C GLN A 262 9.42 44.50 6.68
N ARG A 263 10.53 43.82 6.38
CA ARG A 263 11.87 44.42 6.46
C ARG A 263 12.16 45.42 5.34
N PHE A 264 11.59 45.22 4.17
CA PHE A 264 11.68 46.15 3.08
C PHE A 264 11.01 47.50 3.45
N ASP A 265 9.80 47.44 3.99
CA ASP A 265 9.07 48.62 4.42
C ASP A 265 9.83 49.42 5.50
N GLU A 266 10.41 48.71 6.48
CA GLU A 266 11.24 49.33 7.53
C GLU A 266 12.50 50.01 6.95
N LEU A 267 13.20 49.33 6.02
CA LEU A 267 14.36 49.89 5.36
C LEU A 267 14.03 51.09 4.49
N CYS A 268 12.94 51.00 3.72
CA CYS A 268 12.47 52.14 2.91
C CYS A 268 12.16 53.37 3.72
N GLU A 269 11.49 53.21 4.87
CA GLU A 269 11.22 54.35 5.79
C GLU A 269 12.50 54.99 6.30
N ARG A 270 13.45 54.16 6.74
CA ARG A 270 14.71 54.66 7.34
C ARG A 270 15.66 55.28 6.31
N LEU A 271 15.62 54.82 5.06
CA LEU A 271 16.45 55.33 3.94
C LEU A 271 15.72 56.36 3.08
N ALA A 272 14.48 56.73 3.43
CA ALA A 272 13.62 57.58 2.60
C ALA A 272 13.56 57.11 1.14
N TYR A 273 13.39 55.78 0.96
CA TYR A 273 13.31 55.13 -0.33
C TYR A 273 11.84 54.81 -0.68
N PRO A 274 11.43 54.88 -1.96
CA PRO A 274 10.05 54.59 -2.36
C PRO A 274 9.64 53.14 -2.02
N LYS A 275 8.49 52.96 -1.37
CA LYS A 275 7.94 51.64 -0.97
C LYS A 275 7.24 50.88 -2.12
N ASP A 276 6.94 51.59 -3.22
CA ASP A 276 6.22 51.06 -4.38
C ASP A 276 7.11 50.26 -5.37
N ARG A 277 8.40 50.14 -5.06
CA ARG A 277 9.38 49.41 -5.86
C ARG A 277 9.41 47.94 -5.47
N ASP A 278 9.63 47.05 -6.44
CA ASP A 278 9.74 45.60 -6.20
C ASP A 278 11.09 45.26 -5.55
N PRO A 279 11.13 44.79 -4.29
CA PRO A 279 12.38 44.40 -3.64
C PRO A 279 13.09 43.23 -4.31
N THR A 280 12.42 42.47 -5.13
CA THR A 280 13.04 41.28 -5.81
C THR A 280 13.94 41.72 -6.99
N GLU A 281 13.78 42.95 -7.50
CA GLU A 281 14.62 43.48 -8.56
C GLU A 281 16.05 43.76 -8.06
N GLU A 282 17.06 43.28 -8.76
CA GLU A 282 18.48 43.48 -8.41
C GLU A 282 18.84 44.98 -8.33
N ILE A 283 18.23 45.80 -9.20
CA ILE A 283 18.48 47.22 -9.25
C ILE A 283 18.01 47.91 -7.98
N VAL A 284 16.83 47.53 -7.47
CA VAL A 284 16.25 48.09 -6.23
C VAL A 284 17.13 47.74 -5.01
N ARG A 285 17.64 46.54 -4.97
CA ARG A 285 18.54 46.08 -3.90
C ARG A 285 19.88 46.83 -3.90
N LYS A 286 20.48 47.03 -5.09
CA LYS A 286 21.69 47.85 -5.21
C LYS A 286 21.46 49.28 -4.81
N GLU A 287 20.37 49.89 -5.28
CA GLU A 287 19.99 51.27 -4.88
C GLU A 287 19.81 51.45 -3.38
N LEU A 288 19.22 50.42 -2.70
CA LEU A 288 19.08 50.45 -1.22
C LEU A 288 20.44 50.36 -0.53
N ILE A 289 21.31 49.48 -1.00
CA ILE A 289 22.67 49.32 -0.48
C ILE A 289 23.45 50.60 -0.70
N ASP A 290 23.42 51.20 -1.92
CA ASP A 290 24.11 52.42 -2.26
C ASP A 290 23.62 53.59 -1.41
N LYS A 291 22.31 53.74 -1.22
CA LYS A 291 21.73 54.74 -0.30
C LYS A 291 22.19 54.56 1.15
N ALA A 292 22.24 53.32 1.64
CA ALA A 292 22.73 53.05 2.98
C ALA A 292 24.22 53.48 3.12
N TYR A 293 25.02 53.22 2.09
CA TYR A 293 26.41 53.69 2.05
C TYR A 293 26.53 55.20 1.87
N GLU A 294 25.62 55.84 1.12
CA GLU A 294 25.57 57.31 1.02
C GLU A 294 25.25 57.96 2.36
N GLU A 295 24.31 57.40 3.10
CA GLU A 295 23.99 57.91 4.48
C GLU A 295 25.20 57.71 5.41
N LEU A 296 25.86 56.56 5.34
CA LEU A 296 27.09 56.36 6.11
C LEU A 296 28.19 57.36 5.71
N ALA A 297 28.37 57.61 4.39
CA ALA A 297 29.38 58.56 3.87
C ALA A 297 29.06 60.01 4.28
N LYS A 298 27.78 60.41 4.27
CA LYS A 298 27.36 61.75 4.75
C LYS A 298 27.74 61.95 6.24
N VAL A 299 27.44 60.95 7.06
CA VAL A 299 27.74 60.99 8.49
C VAL A 299 29.26 61.02 8.72
N LEU A 300 30.02 60.18 7.98
CA LEU A 300 31.48 60.15 8.04
C LEU A 300 32.12 61.43 7.51
N GLY A 301 31.57 62.04 6.43
CA GLY A 301 32.05 63.29 5.83
C GLY A 301 31.90 64.51 6.78
N THR A 302 30.85 64.55 7.59
CA THR A 302 30.69 65.59 8.64
C THR A 302 31.73 65.44 9.75
N GLU A 303 32.28 64.24 9.95
CA GLU A 303 33.33 63.97 10.94
C GLU A 303 34.76 64.22 10.41
N HIS A 304 35.02 63.98 9.08
CA HIS A 304 36.34 64.25 8.47
C HIS A 304 36.72 65.73 8.58
N SER A 305 35.73 66.64 8.67
CA SER A 305 35.96 68.08 8.93
C SER A 305 36.46 68.33 10.33
N LYS A 306 36.39 67.38 11.27
CA LYS A 306 36.82 67.48 12.67
C LYS A 306 38.08 66.71 13.08
N GLY A 307 38.74 66.10 12.13
CA GLY A 307 40.12 65.61 12.25
C GLY A 307 40.37 64.43 13.16
N ASN A 308 39.88 63.23 12.84
CA ASN A 308 40.28 62.03 13.56
C ASN A 308 40.57 60.84 12.59
N ARG A 309 41.79 60.80 12.06
CA ARG A 309 42.29 59.69 11.21
C ARG A 309 42.49 58.31 11.89
N PRO A 310 42.67 58.18 13.28
CA PRO A 310 42.81 56.85 13.89
C PRO A 310 41.51 56.06 13.92
N SER A 311 40.36 56.72 13.88
CA SER A 311 39.05 56.10 13.99
C SER A 311 38.65 55.28 12.74
N ASP A 312 39.11 55.69 11.55
CA ASP A 312 38.71 55.06 10.28
C ASP A 312 39.32 53.67 10.09
N ALA A 313 40.60 53.50 10.49
CA ALA A 313 41.27 52.18 10.42
C ALA A 313 40.65 51.18 11.41
N LEU A 314 40.28 51.65 12.58
CA LEU A 314 39.60 50.80 13.59
C LEU A 314 38.19 50.43 13.13
N ARG A 315 37.46 51.36 12.49
CA ARG A 315 36.10 51.13 11.97
C ARG A 315 36.14 50.10 10.82
N HIS A 316 37.07 50.25 9.90
CA HIS A 316 37.24 49.25 8.82
C HIS A 316 37.56 47.86 9.38
N LYS A 317 38.45 47.81 10.36
CA LYS A 317 38.82 46.56 11.02
C LYS A 317 37.62 45.93 11.76
N ARG A 318 36.84 46.73 12.48
CA ARG A 318 35.61 46.29 13.16
C ARG A 318 34.59 45.69 12.18
N ASN A 319 34.33 46.42 11.07
CA ASN A 319 33.36 45.94 10.07
C ASN A 319 33.82 44.63 9.42
N LEU A 320 35.11 44.46 9.14
CA LEU A 320 35.67 43.22 8.63
C LEU A 320 35.52 42.05 9.62
N LEU A 321 35.77 42.29 10.91
CA LEU A 321 35.60 41.30 11.96
C LEU A 321 34.14 40.94 12.15
N GLN A 322 33.24 41.93 12.09
CA GLN A 322 31.82 41.70 12.19
C GLN A 322 31.26 40.90 11.01
N SER A 323 31.76 41.14 9.79
CA SER A 323 31.39 40.29 8.62
C SER A 323 31.81 38.84 8.84
N LYS A 324 33.05 38.61 9.23
CA LYS A 324 33.57 37.27 9.53
C LYS A 324 32.81 36.57 10.64
N ARG A 325 32.49 37.32 11.71
CA ARG A 325 31.72 36.81 12.84
C ARG A 325 30.32 36.38 12.40
N ASN A 326 29.66 37.16 11.54
CA ASN A 326 28.34 36.83 11.01
C ASN A 326 28.42 35.55 10.11
N GLU A 327 29.43 35.46 9.24
CA GLU A 327 29.68 34.28 8.41
C GLU A 327 29.86 33.00 9.28
N SER A 328 30.70 33.08 10.33
CA SER A 328 30.89 31.98 11.27
C SER A 328 29.60 31.65 12.05
N SER A 329 28.80 32.66 12.38
CA SER A 329 27.51 32.50 13.09
C SER A 329 26.46 31.79 12.21
N ASP A 330 26.40 32.17 10.93
CA ASP A 330 25.48 31.55 9.97
C ASP A 330 25.88 30.09 9.72
N GLU A 331 27.18 29.80 9.52
CA GLU A 331 27.69 28.44 9.37
C GLU A 331 27.42 27.60 10.61
N ARG A 332 27.61 28.17 11.81
CA ARG A 332 27.27 27.51 13.08
C ARG A 332 25.79 27.17 13.17
N ALA A 333 24.91 28.09 12.74
CA ALA A 333 23.46 27.87 12.76
C ALA A 333 23.06 26.72 11.84
N GLU A 334 23.64 26.63 10.64
CA GLU A 334 23.43 25.53 9.71
C GLU A 334 23.89 24.20 10.30
N LYS A 335 25.10 24.14 10.86
CA LYS A 335 25.64 22.93 11.48
C LYS A 335 24.82 22.48 12.69
N LYS A 336 24.32 23.43 13.49
CA LYS A 336 23.44 23.15 14.64
C LYS A 336 22.08 22.64 14.21
N ALA A 337 21.51 23.17 13.13
CA ALA A 337 20.28 22.67 12.55
C ALA A 337 20.45 21.22 12.04
N LEU A 338 21.59 20.96 11.37
CA LEU A 338 21.94 19.62 10.92
C LEU A 338 22.08 18.67 12.13
N LEU A 339 22.84 19.04 13.15
CA LEU A 339 23.02 18.23 14.36
C LEU A 339 21.67 17.90 15.03
N ASN A 340 20.75 18.85 15.09
CA ASN A 340 19.43 18.66 15.68
C ASN A 340 18.56 17.70 14.86
N SER A 341 18.77 17.59 13.55
CA SER A 341 18.04 16.68 12.67
C SER A 341 18.59 15.22 12.73
N LEU A 342 19.89 15.07 13.02
CA LEU A 342 20.56 13.78 13.03
C LEU A 342 19.95 12.73 13.99
N PRO A 343 19.48 13.04 15.21
CA PRO A 343 18.85 12.05 16.08
C PRO A 343 17.62 11.39 15.45
N SER A 344 16.79 12.16 14.74
CA SER A 344 15.62 11.64 14.04
C SER A 344 16.03 10.78 12.83
N GLN A 345 17.06 11.22 12.09
CA GLN A 345 17.58 10.47 10.95
C GLN A 345 18.25 9.15 11.41
N ILE A 346 19.04 9.18 12.48
CA ILE A 346 19.64 7.99 13.07
C ILE A 346 18.56 7.04 13.60
N SER A 347 17.53 7.59 14.26
CA SER A 347 16.40 6.79 14.75
C SER A 347 15.66 6.11 13.61
N ALA A 348 15.41 6.81 12.51
CA ALA A 348 14.78 6.26 11.32
C ALA A 348 15.67 5.16 10.68
N ALA A 349 16.97 5.45 10.50
CA ALA A 349 17.92 4.49 9.94
C ALA A 349 18.10 3.24 10.83
N ARG A 350 18.11 3.40 12.16
CA ARG A 350 18.15 2.28 13.12
C ARG A 350 16.86 1.47 13.12
N ALA A 351 15.70 2.11 12.94
CA ALA A 351 14.43 1.41 12.81
C ALA A 351 14.40 0.57 11.53
N GLU A 352 14.93 1.12 10.42
CA GLU A 352 15.12 0.38 9.18
C GLU A 352 16.09 -0.78 9.35
N GLN A 353 17.25 -0.54 9.98
CA GLN A 353 18.24 -1.57 10.33
C GLN A 353 17.59 -2.67 11.19
N GLY A 354 16.87 -2.29 12.25
CA GLY A 354 16.15 -3.23 13.12
C GLY A 354 15.11 -4.05 12.37
N THR A 355 14.44 -3.45 11.40
CA THR A 355 13.49 -4.16 10.53
C THR A 355 14.20 -5.19 9.64
N GLU A 356 15.32 -4.82 9.05
CA GLU A 356 16.11 -5.74 8.20
C GLU A 356 16.83 -6.80 9.07
N GLN A 357 17.26 -6.45 10.28
CA GLN A 357 17.82 -7.39 11.25
C GLN A 357 16.79 -8.42 11.71
N ALA A 358 15.57 -7.97 12.03
CA ALA A 358 14.46 -8.85 12.36
C ALA A 358 14.10 -9.78 11.19
N ARG A 359 14.22 -9.28 9.95
CA ARG A 359 14.09 -10.10 8.74
C ARG A 359 15.21 -11.12 8.62
N LEU A 360 16.44 -10.75 8.96
CA LEU A 360 17.58 -11.67 8.97
C LEU A 360 17.41 -12.71 10.07
N GLU A 361 17.02 -12.29 11.28
CA GLU A 361 16.81 -13.17 12.43
C GLU A 361 15.63 -14.11 12.21
N THR A 362 14.51 -13.61 11.67
CA THR A 362 13.40 -14.46 11.22
C THR A 362 13.82 -15.36 10.06
N GLY A 363 14.74 -14.92 9.20
CA GLY A 363 15.33 -15.73 8.14
C GLY A 363 16.37 -16.75 8.62
N VAL A 364 17.08 -16.44 9.71
CA VAL A 364 18.14 -17.29 10.30
C VAL A 364 17.58 -18.26 11.35
N ILE A 365 16.62 -17.80 12.16
CA ILE A 365 15.99 -18.59 13.22
C ILE A 365 14.86 -19.45 12.63
N VAL A 366 14.26 -19.03 11.53
CA VAL A 366 13.21 -19.78 10.87
C VAL A 366 13.83 -21.02 10.22
N ARG A 367 13.59 -22.12 10.84
CA ARG A 367 13.62 -23.41 10.16
C ARG A 367 12.77 -23.27 8.90
N CYS A 368 13.19 -23.88 7.81
CA CYS A 368 12.43 -23.86 6.57
C CYS A 368 10.93 -24.07 6.88
N ALA A 369 10.09 -23.17 6.38
CA ALA A 369 8.65 -23.19 6.63
C ALA A 369 7.97 -24.51 6.18
N ILE A 370 8.67 -25.33 5.41
CA ILE A 370 8.17 -26.58 4.82
C ILE A 370 8.73 -27.80 5.53
N CYS A 371 10.03 -27.82 5.83
CA CYS A 371 10.68 -29.02 6.39
C CYS A 371 11.18 -28.86 7.83
N HIS A 372 11.03 -27.70 8.44
CA HIS A 372 11.44 -27.37 9.81
C HIS A 372 12.93 -27.55 10.16
N VAL A 373 13.76 -27.75 9.14
CA VAL A 373 15.22 -27.90 9.28
C VAL A 373 15.87 -26.50 9.27
N SER A 374 17.03 -26.32 9.89
CA SER A 374 17.75 -25.05 9.88
C SER A 374 18.08 -24.65 8.42
N ILE A 375 18.06 -23.36 8.11
CA ILE A 375 18.35 -22.87 6.76
C ILE A 375 19.74 -23.27 6.28
N ASP A 376 20.72 -23.36 7.17
CA ASP A 376 22.07 -23.77 6.83
C ASP A 376 22.13 -25.25 6.43
N GLU A 377 21.37 -26.08 7.10
CA GLU A 377 21.24 -27.51 6.81
C GLU A 377 20.41 -27.76 5.54
N VAL A 378 19.41 -26.92 5.29
CA VAL A 378 18.62 -26.90 4.06
C VAL A 378 19.47 -26.51 2.86
N LYS A 379 20.37 -25.55 2.98
CA LYS A 379 21.33 -25.17 1.95
C LYS A 379 22.33 -26.31 1.68
N ALA A 380 22.82 -26.97 2.71
CA ALA A 380 23.76 -28.08 2.58
C ALA A 380 23.13 -29.31 1.87
N ASN A 381 21.84 -29.53 2.06
CA ASN A 381 21.11 -30.68 1.53
C ASN A 381 20.38 -30.43 0.21
N GLY A 382 20.50 -29.25 -0.39
CA GLY A 382 20.03 -28.96 -1.75
C GLY A 382 18.51 -28.87 -1.92
N CYS A 383 17.77 -28.41 -0.92
CA CYS A 383 16.31 -28.23 -1.00
C CYS A 383 15.93 -27.06 -1.94
N GLY A 384 15.48 -27.37 -3.15
CA GLY A 384 15.16 -26.37 -4.19
C GLY A 384 14.01 -25.40 -3.86
N VAL A 385 13.12 -25.75 -2.94
CA VAL A 385 11.97 -24.91 -2.56
C VAL A 385 12.38 -23.78 -1.59
N SER A 386 13.38 -24.02 -0.75
CA SER A 386 13.86 -23.03 0.23
C SER A 386 14.87 -22.06 -0.35
N LEU A 387 15.58 -22.41 -1.40
CA LEU A 387 16.64 -21.59 -2.01
C LEU A 387 16.13 -20.28 -2.61
N GLN A 388 14.89 -20.23 -3.07
CA GLN A 388 14.30 -19.01 -3.63
C GLN A 388 13.80 -18.02 -2.54
N ARG A 389 13.48 -18.51 -1.34
CA ARG A 389 13.00 -17.69 -0.23
C ARG A 389 14.11 -17.03 0.60
N CYS A 390 15.28 -17.59 0.56
CA CYS A 390 16.37 -17.20 1.45
C CYS A 390 17.49 -16.53 0.65
N ASN A 391 17.20 -15.45 -0.03
CA ASN A 391 18.29 -14.58 -0.50
C ASN A 391 18.83 -13.78 0.69
N LEU A 392 19.38 -14.54 1.67
CA LEU A 392 20.03 -14.01 2.87
C LEU A 392 21.18 -13.05 2.51
N ASP A 393 21.79 -13.24 1.35
CA ASP A 393 22.87 -12.39 0.88
C ASP A 393 22.35 -11.00 0.51
N GLU A 394 21.13 -10.90 -0.01
CA GLU A 394 20.50 -9.62 -0.30
C GLU A 394 20.03 -8.89 0.97
N VAL A 395 19.51 -9.64 1.95
CA VAL A 395 19.16 -9.09 3.27
C VAL A 395 20.42 -8.65 4.00
N LYS A 396 21.48 -9.46 3.99
CA LYS A 396 22.80 -9.10 4.55
C LYS A 396 23.37 -7.86 3.85
N ALA A 397 23.30 -7.78 2.53
CA ALA A 397 23.75 -6.61 1.79
C ALA A 397 22.93 -5.34 2.12
N ARG A 398 21.65 -5.48 2.43
CA ARG A 398 20.81 -4.35 2.92
C ARG A 398 21.19 -3.96 4.34
N ILE A 399 21.36 -4.92 5.24
CA ILE A 399 21.85 -4.66 6.61
C ILE A 399 23.19 -3.93 6.54
N GLU A 400 24.14 -4.43 5.75
CA GLU A 400 25.45 -3.79 5.61
C GLU A 400 25.35 -2.34 5.08
N ARG A 401 24.42 -2.08 4.16
CA ARG A 401 24.16 -0.70 3.67
C ARG A 401 23.53 0.17 4.76
N THR A 402 22.54 -0.35 5.49
CA THR A 402 21.92 0.41 6.59
C THR A 402 22.88 0.60 7.74
N GLU A 403 23.75 -0.37 8.06
CA GLU A 403 24.83 -0.23 9.03
C GLU A 403 25.84 0.87 8.63
N LYS A 404 26.25 0.88 7.37
CA LYS A 404 27.12 1.94 6.85
C LYS A 404 26.45 3.31 6.93
N ASN A 405 25.16 3.38 6.58
CA ASN A 405 24.39 4.63 6.69
C ASN A 405 24.27 5.09 8.15
N VAL A 406 23.95 4.19 9.08
CA VAL A 406 23.91 4.53 10.52
C VAL A 406 25.29 4.98 10.99
N ALA A 407 26.34 4.26 10.63
CA ALA A 407 27.72 4.60 11.00
C ALA A 407 28.13 5.98 10.49
N GLU A 408 27.75 6.32 9.24
CA GLU A 408 28.01 7.63 8.63
C GLU A 408 27.26 8.75 9.38
N LEU A 409 25.97 8.56 9.65
CA LEU A 409 25.19 9.53 10.42
C LEU A 409 25.68 9.68 11.86
N GLU A 410 26.14 8.59 12.49
CA GLU A 410 26.76 8.63 13.82
C GLU A 410 28.15 9.28 13.81
N HIS A 411 28.89 9.11 12.71
CA HIS A 411 30.14 9.81 12.50
C HIS A 411 29.90 11.31 12.41
N GLN A 412 28.98 11.73 11.55
CA GLN A 412 28.58 13.14 11.42
C GLN A 412 28.10 13.72 12.76
N LYS A 413 27.29 12.94 13.51
CA LYS A 413 26.82 13.35 14.85
C LYS A 413 27.95 13.55 15.84
N ARG A 414 29.06 12.83 15.70
CA ARG A 414 30.25 12.98 16.56
C ARG A 414 31.15 14.14 16.14
N GLU A 415 31.29 14.38 14.84
CA GLU A 415 32.15 15.45 14.33
C GLU A 415 31.51 16.83 14.42
N LEU A 416 30.21 16.92 14.13
CA LEU A 416 29.50 18.20 14.15
C LEU A 416 29.63 18.98 15.48
N PRO A 417 29.57 18.38 16.66
CA PRO A 417 29.80 19.10 17.91
C PRO A 417 31.19 19.75 18.00
N GLU A 418 32.24 19.07 17.51
CA GLU A 418 33.59 19.61 17.50
C GLU A 418 33.71 20.78 16.51
N GLU A 419 33.05 20.65 15.36
CA GLU A 419 33.01 21.73 14.37
C GLU A 419 32.21 22.93 14.88
N ILE A 420 31.08 22.69 15.55
CA ILE A 420 30.27 23.73 16.21
C ILE A 420 31.11 24.39 17.32
N GLU A 421 31.84 23.61 18.12
CA GLU A 421 32.68 24.14 19.16
C GLU A 421 33.82 25.02 18.60
N LYS A 422 34.44 24.62 17.49
CA LYS A 422 35.45 25.44 16.80
C LYS A 422 34.85 26.77 16.31
N LEU A 423 33.64 26.71 15.75
CA LEU A 423 32.94 27.93 15.33
C LEU A 423 32.54 28.79 16.51
N ASP A 424 32.11 28.18 17.65
CA ASP A 424 31.84 28.90 18.89
C ASP A 424 33.09 29.59 19.43
N GLN A 425 34.24 28.90 19.38
CA GLN A 425 35.54 29.48 19.78
C GLN A 425 35.95 30.63 18.85
N GLU A 426 35.75 30.44 17.52
CA GLU A 426 36.07 31.49 16.55
C GLU A 426 35.13 32.71 16.70
N ILE A 427 33.83 32.47 16.88
CA ILE A 427 32.85 33.53 17.18
C ILE A 427 33.27 34.26 18.48
N ALA A 428 33.60 33.51 19.54
CA ALA A 428 34.03 34.08 20.81
C ALA A 428 35.32 34.92 20.67
N ARG A 429 36.27 34.40 19.85
CA ARG A 429 37.51 35.13 19.51
C ARG A 429 37.20 36.44 18.78
N LEU A 430 36.35 36.39 17.75
CA LEU A 430 35.95 37.54 16.96
C LEU A 430 35.16 38.55 17.80
N ASP A 431 34.25 38.07 18.68
CA ASP A 431 33.52 38.91 19.63
C ASP A 431 34.50 39.60 20.62
N GLY A 432 35.53 38.84 21.09
CA GLY A 432 36.59 39.43 21.93
C GLY A 432 37.45 40.49 21.23
N GLU A 433 37.72 40.29 19.93
CA GLU A 433 38.44 41.30 19.15
C GLU A 433 37.55 42.55 18.86
N ILE A 434 36.28 42.31 18.54
CA ILE A 434 35.29 43.37 18.36
C ILE A 434 35.14 44.17 19.66
N SER A 435 34.99 43.47 20.81
CA SER A 435 34.88 44.12 22.14
C SER A 435 36.09 45.01 22.46
N LYS A 436 37.31 44.56 22.17
CA LYS A 436 38.54 45.36 22.35
C LYS A 436 38.53 46.63 21.49
N ILE A 437 38.02 46.50 20.25
CA ILE A 437 37.88 47.65 19.37
C ILE A 437 36.81 48.62 19.92
N ASP A 438 35.68 48.05 20.41
CA ASP A 438 34.59 48.81 21.00
C ASP A 438 35.01 49.50 22.31
N GLU A 439 35.84 48.86 23.14
CA GLU A 439 36.47 49.50 24.31
C GLU A 439 37.40 50.64 23.89
N SER A 440 38.16 50.45 22.82
CA SER A 440 39.01 51.53 22.29
C SER A 440 38.20 52.69 21.71
N PHE A 441 37.01 52.37 21.11
CA PHE A 441 36.06 53.42 20.71
C PHE A 441 35.44 54.11 21.91
N SER A 442 35.02 53.36 22.93
CA SER A 442 34.44 53.94 24.17
C SER A 442 35.38 54.94 24.84
N GLN A 443 36.71 54.70 24.81
CA GLN A 443 37.68 55.66 25.31
C GLN A 443 37.79 56.92 24.44
N LEU A 444 37.59 56.79 23.11
CA LEU A 444 37.51 57.91 22.18
C LEU A 444 36.12 58.61 22.22
N GLU A 445 35.07 57.87 22.56
CA GLU A 445 33.69 58.31 22.60
C GLU A 445 33.33 59.21 23.78
N GLN A 446 34.04 59.08 24.89
CA GLN A 446 33.89 60.04 25.99
C GLN A 446 34.18 61.50 25.57
N GLN A 447 34.76 61.67 24.36
CA GLN A 447 35.05 62.98 23.81
C GLN A 447 34.09 63.45 22.67
N ALA A 448 33.17 62.63 22.18
CA ALA A 448 32.33 62.95 21.02
C ALA A 448 30.96 62.25 21.05
N SER A 449 30.17 62.51 22.09
CA SER A 449 28.94 61.75 22.43
C SER A 449 27.79 61.79 21.39
N ASP A 450 27.59 62.92 20.68
CA ASP A 450 26.41 63.08 19.79
C ASP A 450 26.63 62.58 18.34
N ALA A 451 27.89 62.54 17.87
CA ALA A 451 28.22 62.10 16.52
C ALA A 451 28.20 60.59 16.36
N ASN A 452 28.46 59.83 17.44
CA ASN A 452 28.57 58.39 17.42
C ASN A 452 27.24 57.64 17.21
N GLU A 453 26.13 58.14 17.73
CA GLU A 453 24.81 57.55 17.50
C GLU A 453 24.42 57.58 16.00
N ALA A 454 24.72 58.67 15.31
CA ALA A 454 24.40 58.82 13.89
C ALA A 454 25.22 57.81 13.03
N ILE A 455 26.51 57.58 13.40
CA ILE A 455 27.38 56.65 12.70
C ILE A 455 26.89 55.20 12.93
N ASN A 456 26.58 54.85 14.16
CA ASN A 456 26.08 53.50 14.48
C ASN A 456 24.76 53.24 13.76
N ARG A 457 23.82 54.19 13.74
CA ARG A 457 22.57 54.08 12.98
C ARG A 457 22.81 53.88 11.47
N ALA A 458 23.76 54.62 10.90
CA ALA A 458 24.10 54.49 9.48
C ALA A 458 24.80 53.16 9.17
N GLN A 459 25.68 52.66 10.08
CA GLN A 459 26.29 51.35 9.97
C GLN A 459 25.27 50.23 10.08
N ASP A 460 24.28 50.39 10.95
CA ASP A 460 23.16 49.43 11.07
C ASP A 460 22.34 49.36 9.79
N LEU A 461 22.08 50.52 9.15
CA LEU A 461 21.40 50.55 7.86
C LEU A 461 22.17 49.80 6.77
N VAL A 462 23.49 49.98 6.69
CA VAL A 462 24.34 49.23 5.72
C VAL A 462 24.30 47.72 6.01
N ARG A 463 24.35 47.34 7.29
CA ARG A 463 24.26 45.89 7.66
C ARG A 463 22.90 45.30 7.29
N GLU A 464 21.83 46.02 7.58
CA GLU A 464 20.47 45.62 7.26
C GLU A 464 20.25 45.51 5.75
N ALA A 465 20.70 46.49 4.97
CA ALA A 465 20.57 46.48 3.52
C ALA A 465 21.34 45.28 2.88
N ASN A 466 22.58 45.02 3.33
CA ASN A 466 23.37 43.89 2.86
C ASN A 466 22.78 42.54 3.33
N TRP A 467 22.22 42.48 4.52
CA TRP A 467 21.53 41.28 5.00
C TRP A 467 20.25 41.03 4.18
N PHE A 468 19.48 42.06 3.89
CA PHE A 468 18.28 41.99 3.06
C PHE A 468 18.58 41.45 1.66
N ASP A 469 19.66 41.93 1.02
CA ASP A 469 20.13 41.45 -0.30
C ASP A 469 20.47 39.95 -0.26
N ARG A 470 21.15 39.47 0.79
CA ARG A 470 21.47 38.06 0.95
C ARG A 470 20.23 37.17 1.08
N GLN A 471 19.24 37.62 1.87
CA GLN A 471 17.98 36.89 2.03
C GLN A 471 17.21 36.75 0.71
N LEU A 472 17.27 37.79 -0.13
CA LEU A 472 16.68 37.72 -1.48
C LEU A 472 17.45 36.78 -2.41
N GLY A 473 18.76 36.64 -2.24
CA GLY A 473 19.56 35.61 -2.92
C GLY A 473 19.13 34.19 -2.53
N ASP A 474 18.85 33.97 -1.25
CA ASP A 474 18.32 32.69 -0.76
C ASP A 474 16.92 32.42 -1.31
N ARG A 475 16.06 33.41 -1.36
CA ARG A 475 14.74 33.33 -2.00
C ARG A 475 14.86 32.92 -3.47
N ALA A 476 15.74 33.54 -4.21
CA ALA A 476 15.97 33.22 -5.63
C ALA A 476 16.40 31.77 -5.83
N ARG A 477 17.28 31.26 -4.96
CA ARG A 477 17.68 29.83 -4.96
C ARG A 477 16.51 28.88 -4.68
N ILE A 478 15.64 29.23 -3.73
CA ILE A 478 14.43 28.45 -3.43
C ILE A 478 13.47 28.45 -4.62
N VAL A 479 13.25 29.61 -5.26
CA VAL A 479 12.39 29.71 -6.46
C VAL A 479 12.93 28.82 -7.58
N GLN A 480 14.23 28.93 -7.88
CA GLN A 480 14.87 28.09 -8.89
C GLN A 480 14.75 26.59 -8.58
N ARG A 481 14.93 26.21 -7.31
CA ARG A 481 14.74 24.82 -6.88
C ARG A 481 13.28 24.39 -7.03
N LEU A 482 12.32 25.24 -6.67
CA LEU A 482 10.91 25.00 -6.81
C LEU A 482 10.51 24.75 -8.28
N GLU A 483 10.98 25.57 -9.21
CA GLU A 483 10.78 25.39 -10.65
C GLU A 483 11.35 24.04 -11.13
N GLY A 484 12.54 23.68 -10.66
CA GLY A 484 13.14 22.38 -10.96
C GLY A 484 12.30 21.20 -10.47
N VAL A 485 11.80 21.29 -9.24
CA VAL A 485 10.93 20.25 -8.65
C VAL A 485 9.57 20.17 -9.37
N GLU A 486 8.98 21.31 -9.73
CA GLU A 486 7.72 21.35 -10.49
C GLU A 486 7.87 20.72 -11.87
N LYS A 487 8.99 20.97 -12.56
CA LYS A 487 9.31 20.33 -13.83
C LYS A 487 9.50 18.81 -13.70
N MET A 488 10.18 18.35 -12.64
CA MET A 488 10.31 16.91 -12.36
C MET A 488 8.94 16.28 -12.07
N LEU A 489 8.11 16.96 -11.29
CA LEU A 489 6.75 16.49 -10.97
C LEU A 489 5.89 16.35 -12.23
N GLU A 490 5.97 17.31 -13.14
CA GLU A 490 5.26 17.24 -14.42
C GLU A 490 5.75 16.07 -15.28
N GLY A 491 7.07 15.84 -15.33
CA GLY A 491 7.64 14.69 -16.02
C GLY A 491 7.16 13.35 -15.47
N GLN A 492 7.02 13.23 -14.13
CA GLN A 492 6.47 12.02 -13.51
C GLN A 492 4.97 11.85 -13.82
N ARG A 493 4.19 12.94 -13.84
CA ARG A 493 2.78 12.89 -14.21
C ARG A 493 2.57 12.43 -15.65
N GLN A 494 3.43 12.87 -16.58
CA GLN A 494 3.38 12.43 -17.98
C GLN A 494 3.71 10.93 -18.09
N LYS A 495 4.75 10.45 -17.39
CA LYS A 495 5.06 9.02 -17.34
C LYS A 495 3.88 8.20 -16.80
N MET A 496 3.27 8.64 -15.70
CA MET A 496 2.09 7.98 -15.14
C MET A 496 0.91 7.96 -16.13
N GLY A 497 0.74 9.01 -16.94
CA GLY A 497 -0.27 9.08 -18.00
C GLY A 497 -0.06 7.98 -19.06
N LEU A 498 1.18 7.86 -19.57
CA LEU A 498 1.54 6.84 -20.56
C LEU A 498 1.36 5.41 -20.03
N GLU A 499 1.74 5.17 -18.78
CA GLU A 499 1.57 3.85 -18.16
C GLU A 499 0.09 3.52 -17.94
N ARG A 500 -0.75 4.50 -17.62
CA ARG A 500 -2.20 4.31 -17.52
C ARG A 500 -2.85 4.00 -18.88
N GLU A 501 -2.35 4.58 -19.97
CA GLU A 501 -2.79 4.20 -21.32
C GLU A 501 -2.43 2.74 -21.64
N ARG A 502 -1.24 2.28 -21.24
CA ARG A 502 -0.86 0.87 -21.36
C ARG A 502 -1.75 -0.04 -20.49
N ALA A 503 -2.05 0.37 -19.26
CA ALA A 503 -2.98 -0.33 -18.40
C ALA A 503 -4.41 -0.42 -18.98
N ALA A 504 -4.80 0.51 -19.85
CA ALA A 504 -6.10 0.47 -20.53
C ALA A 504 -6.28 -0.78 -21.40
N ALA A 505 -5.19 -1.37 -21.91
CA ALA A 505 -5.28 -2.64 -22.66
C ALA A 505 -5.71 -3.80 -21.74
N ALA A 506 -5.12 -3.90 -20.53
CA ALA A 506 -5.51 -4.92 -19.56
C ALA A 506 -6.96 -4.74 -19.07
N ILE A 507 -7.38 -3.48 -18.87
CA ILE A 507 -8.78 -3.17 -18.55
C ILE A 507 -9.69 -3.53 -19.74
N GLY A 508 -9.26 -3.28 -20.98
CA GLY A 508 -9.99 -3.64 -22.19
C GLY A 508 -10.19 -5.15 -22.36
N ASP A 509 -9.19 -5.94 -21.98
CA ASP A 509 -9.31 -7.40 -21.95
C ASP A 509 -10.36 -7.84 -20.90
N LEU A 510 -10.31 -7.28 -19.69
CA LEU A 510 -11.31 -7.55 -18.64
C LEU A 510 -12.71 -7.09 -19.08
N GLU A 511 -12.82 -5.88 -19.66
CA GLU A 511 -14.08 -5.35 -20.20
C GLU A 511 -14.66 -6.25 -21.30
N THR A 512 -13.81 -6.86 -22.12
CA THR A 512 -14.26 -7.77 -23.17
C THR A 512 -14.99 -8.96 -22.59
N TYR A 513 -14.43 -9.65 -21.59
CA TYR A 513 -15.11 -10.75 -20.92
C TYR A 513 -16.34 -10.28 -20.13
N PHE A 514 -16.26 -9.15 -19.45
CA PHE A 514 -17.40 -8.58 -18.74
C PHE A 514 -18.55 -8.25 -19.69
N ARG A 515 -18.27 -7.69 -20.85
CA ARG A 515 -19.26 -7.39 -21.90
C ARG A 515 -19.90 -8.65 -22.45
N GLN A 516 -19.12 -9.70 -22.72
CA GLN A 516 -19.63 -10.99 -23.17
C GLN A 516 -20.56 -11.61 -22.12
N LEU A 517 -20.20 -11.55 -20.84
CA LEU A 517 -21.04 -12.02 -19.73
C LEU A 517 -22.35 -11.25 -19.63
N VAL A 518 -22.30 -9.91 -19.69
CA VAL A 518 -23.51 -9.08 -19.69
C VAL A 518 -24.41 -9.40 -20.88
N ALA A 519 -23.84 -9.52 -22.09
CA ALA A 519 -24.62 -9.82 -23.28
C ALA A 519 -25.26 -11.23 -23.25
N THR A 520 -24.61 -12.20 -22.57
CA THR A 520 -25.12 -13.57 -22.45
C THR A 520 -26.18 -13.71 -21.35
N LEU A 521 -26.01 -13.02 -20.24
CA LEU A 521 -26.81 -13.25 -19.02
C LEU A 521 -27.94 -12.26 -18.83
N MET A 522 -27.82 -11.06 -19.41
CA MET A 522 -28.83 -10.00 -19.34
C MET A 522 -29.77 -10.00 -20.54
N PRO A 523 -30.96 -9.39 -20.43
CA PRO A 523 -31.84 -9.19 -21.54
C PRO A 523 -31.15 -8.46 -22.71
N ASN A 524 -31.62 -8.69 -23.94
CA ASN A 524 -31.10 -8.04 -25.13
C ASN A 524 -31.10 -6.50 -24.98
N GLY A 525 -30.05 -5.87 -25.50
CA GLY A 525 -29.88 -4.42 -25.44
C GLY A 525 -29.06 -3.91 -24.25
N CYS A 526 -28.42 -4.82 -23.51
CA CYS A 526 -27.47 -4.47 -22.45
C CYS A 526 -26.02 -4.71 -22.89
N THR A 527 -25.12 -3.81 -22.52
CA THR A 527 -23.69 -3.97 -22.72
C THR A 527 -22.92 -3.65 -21.44
N GLY A 528 -21.82 -4.37 -21.21
CA GLY A 528 -20.94 -4.16 -20.09
C GLY A 528 -19.79 -3.21 -20.43
N LYS A 529 -19.40 -2.37 -19.49
CA LYS A 529 -18.22 -1.51 -19.54
C LYS A 529 -17.48 -1.54 -18.21
N VAL A 530 -16.16 -1.46 -18.24
CA VAL A 530 -15.32 -1.36 -17.03
C VAL A 530 -14.53 -0.06 -17.11
N LYS A 531 -14.75 0.85 -16.14
CA LYS A 531 -14.00 2.09 -16.01
C LYS A 531 -12.99 2.00 -14.87
N LEU A 532 -11.81 2.54 -15.12
CA LEU A 532 -10.79 2.76 -14.09
C LEU A 532 -10.63 4.27 -13.91
N ASP A 533 -10.86 4.77 -12.71
CA ASP A 533 -10.60 6.15 -12.33
C ASP A 533 -9.86 6.27 -11.00
N GLY A 534 -9.76 7.49 -10.46
CA GLY A 534 -9.09 7.74 -9.17
C GLY A 534 -9.79 7.10 -7.96
N ASN A 535 -11.07 6.74 -8.09
CA ASN A 535 -11.89 6.16 -7.02
C ASN A 535 -11.95 4.63 -7.09
N GLY A 536 -11.53 4.02 -8.19
CA GLY A 536 -11.49 2.57 -8.30
C GLY A 536 -11.83 2.01 -9.69
N LEU A 537 -12.20 0.75 -9.68
CA LEU A 537 -12.73 0.00 -10.81
C LEU A 537 -14.25 -0.03 -10.73
N HIS A 538 -14.92 0.42 -11.79
CA HIS A 538 -16.36 0.58 -11.83
C HIS A 538 -16.92 -0.20 -13.02
N PRO A 539 -17.43 -1.43 -12.81
CA PRO A 539 -18.22 -2.11 -13.82
C PRO A 539 -19.58 -1.41 -13.96
N GLU A 540 -19.97 -1.14 -15.18
CA GLU A 540 -21.23 -0.49 -15.55
C GLU A 540 -22.00 -1.36 -16.54
N ILE A 541 -23.31 -1.44 -16.38
CA ILE A 541 -24.21 -2.02 -17.39
C ILE A 541 -24.99 -0.90 -18.03
N LEU A 542 -24.89 -0.79 -19.34
CA LEU A 542 -25.50 0.25 -20.16
C LEU A 542 -26.57 -0.36 -21.07
N LEU A 543 -27.67 0.35 -21.23
CA LEU A 543 -28.66 0.06 -22.27
C LEU A 543 -28.16 0.55 -23.62
N ASP A 544 -28.73 0.06 -24.75
CA ASP A 544 -28.37 0.43 -26.13
C ASP A 544 -28.35 1.95 -26.40
N ARG A 545 -29.05 2.74 -25.59
CA ARG A 545 -29.05 4.21 -25.65
C ARG A 545 -28.01 4.88 -24.75
N GLY A 546 -27.11 4.11 -24.16
CA GLY A 546 -26.06 4.62 -23.30
C GLY A 546 -26.50 5.03 -21.88
N ALA A 547 -27.76 4.80 -21.50
CA ALA A 547 -28.25 5.04 -20.15
C ALA A 547 -27.77 3.91 -19.21
N GLY A 548 -27.24 4.25 -18.04
CA GLY A 548 -26.88 3.28 -17.02
C GLY A 548 -28.11 2.58 -16.46
N LEU A 549 -28.03 1.26 -16.30
CA LEU A 549 -29.04 0.46 -15.63
C LEU A 549 -28.61 0.23 -14.19
N SER A 550 -29.38 0.72 -13.24
CA SER A 550 -29.10 0.60 -11.81
C SER A 550 -30.37 0.19 -11.06
N THR A 551 -30.47 -1.10 -10.77
CA THR A 551 -31.41 -1.68 -9.82
C THR A 551 -30.61 -2.56 -8.86
N ALA A 552 -31.11 -2.88 -7.67
CA ALA A 552 -30.40 -3.72 -6.70
C ALA A 552 -29.94 -5.05 -7.33
N ALA A 553 -30.80 -5.68 -8.12
CA ALA A 553 -30.48 -6.91 -8.85
C ALA A 553 -29.33 -6.73 -9.85
N VAL A 554 -29.32 -5.63 -10.58
CA VAL A 554 -28.29 -5.31 -11.58
C VAL A 554 -26.97 -4.97 -10.90
N GLU A 555 -27.01 -4.24 -9.78
CA GLU A 555 -25.81 -3.91 -9.01
C GLU A 555 -25.12 -5.19 -8.52
N SER A 556 -25.85 -6.12 -7.89
CA SER A 556 -25.30 -7.40 -7.46
C SER A 556 -24.80 -8.25 -8.63
N PHE A 557 -25.53 -8.26 -9.75
CA PHE A 557 -25.12 -8.98 -10.95
C PHE A 557 -23.81 -8.44 -11.54
N LYS A 558 -23.64 -7.11 -11.58
CA LYS A 558 -22.39 -6.48 -12.06
C LYS A 558 -21.16 -7.05 -11.35
N ILE A 559 -21.26 -7.19 -10.03
CA ILE A 559 -20.13 -7.64 -9.22
C ILE A 559 -19.84 -9.12 -9.47
N VAL A 560 -20.86 -9.96 -9.51
CA VAL A 560 -20.68 -11.39 -9.82
C VAL A 560 -20.11 -11.56 -11.25
N ALA A 561 -20.61 -10.83 -12.22
CA ALA A 561 -20.12 -10.86 -13.60
C ALA A 561 -18.68 -10.34 -13.71
N PHE A 562 -18.33 -9.31 -12.95
CA PHE A 562 -16.97 -8.78 -12.88
C PHE A 562 -15.98 -9.82 -12.32
N ASP A 563 -16.33 -10.49 -11.23
CA ASP A 563 -15.47 -11.53 -10.63
C ASP A 563 -15.31 -12.73 -11.58
N LEU A 564 -16.36 -13.13 -12.28
CA LEU A 564 -16.28 -14.16 -13.32
C LEU A 564 -15.41 -13.72 -14.50
N ALA A 565 -15.55 -12.48 -14.97
CA ALA A 565 -14.72 -11.94 -16.04
C ALA A 565 -13.23 -11.98 -15.64
N ALA A 566 -12.91 -11.62 -14.39
CA ALA A 566 -11.56 -11.71 -13.84
C ALA A 566 -11.06 -13.16 -13.78
N MET A 567 -11.91 -14.11 -13.38
CA MET A 567 -11.57 -15.54 -13.40
C MET A 567 -11.29 -16.04 -14.82
N ILE A 568 -12.13 -15.67 -15.80
CA ILE A 568 -11.92 -16.05 -17.22
C ILE A 568 -10.65 -15.40 -17.77
N LEU A 569 -10.38 -14.15 -17.42
CA LEU A 569 -9.14 -13.44 -17.76
C LEU A 569 -7.92 -14.23 -17.25
N SER A 570 -8.00 -14.73 -16.02
CA SER A 570 -6.96 -15.57 -15.41
C SER A 570 -6.78 -16.90 -16.11
N VAL A 571 -7.87 -17.59 -16.45
CA VAL A 571 -7.82 -18.86 -17.19
C VAL A 571 -7.07 -18.70 -18.52
N ASN A 572 -7.27 -17.55 -19.19
CA ASN A 572 -6.61 -17.22 -20.44
C ASN A 572 -5.18 -16.64 -20.25
N GLY A 573 -4.61 -16.69 -19.04
CA GLY A 573 -3.26 -16.23 -18.74
C GLY A 573 -3.04 -14.72 -18.82
N LYS A 574 -4.12 -13.94 -18.90
CA LYS A 574 -4.08 -12.48 -18.98
C LYS A 574 -4.16 -11.78 -17.62
N ALA A 575 -4.39 -12.53 -16.56
CA ALA A 575 -4.41 -12.03 -15.18
C ALA A 575 -3.67 -13.00 -14.26
N ASP A 576 -3.16 -12.44 -13.16
CA ASP A 576 -2.37 -13.18 -12.18
C ASP A 576 -3.22 -13.67 -11.01
N LEU A 577 -4.36 -14.21 -11.33
CA LEU A 577 -5.27 -14.80 -10.38
C LEU A 577 -5.17 -16.33 -10.44
N PRO A 578 -5.54 -17.05 -9.40
CA PRO A 578 -5.41 -18.50 -9.36
C PRO A 578 -6.46 -19.29 -10.15
N SER A 579 -7.36 -18.64 -10.88
CA SER A 579 -8.54 -19.23 -11.55
C SER A 579 -9.46 -19.98 -10.58
N PHE A 580 -9.60 -19.42 -9.39
CA PHE A 580 -10.38 -19.93 -8.26
C PHE A 580 -11.34 -18.84 -7.77
N LEU A 581 -12.59 -19.20 -7.50
CA LEU A 581 -13.60 -18.24 -7.09
C LEU A 581 -14.61 -18.88 -6.13
N ILE A 582 -15.02 -18.15 -5.09
CA ILE A 582 -16.13 -18.50 -4.20
C ILE A 582 -17.12 -17.35 -4.10
N HIS A 583 -18.39 -17.63 -4.35
CA HIS A 583 -19.49 -16.74 -4.02
C HIS A 583 -20.41 -17.39 -2.98
N ASP A 584 -20.52 -16.75 -1.82
CA ASP A 584 -21.40 -17.23 -0.76
C ASP A 584 -22.81 -16.64 -0.93
N SER A 585 -23.72 -17.46 -1.37
CA SER A 585 -25.16 -17.14 -1.53
C SER A 585 -25.45 -15.86 -2.37
N PRO A 586 -24.95 -15.76 -3.61
CA PRO A 586 -25.09 -14.53 -4.40
C PRO A 586 -26.55 -14.12 -4.68
N ARG A 587 -27.50 -15.04 -4.61
CA ARG A 587 -28.93 -14.72 -4.77
C ARG A 587 -29.51 -13.97 -3.59
N GLU A 588 -29.02 -14.22 -2.37
CA GLU A 588 -29.51 -13.53 -1.16
C GLU A 588 -29.18 -12.03 -1.18
N ALA A 589 -28.36 -11.60 -2.15
CA ALA A 589 -28.04 -10.20 -2.47
C ALA A 589 -29.00 -9.60 -3.54
N ASP A 590 -30.24 -10.06 -3.64
CA ASP A 590 -31.31 -9.52 -4.50
C ASP A 590 -31.17 -9.78 -6.01
N LEU A 591 -30.41 -10.82 -6.44
CA LEU A 591 -30.37 -11.21 -7.86
C LEU A 591 -31.74 -11.67 -8.36
N ASP A 592 -32.13 -11.20 -9.56
CA ASP A 592 -33.32 -11.69 -10.26
C ASP A 592 -33.24 -13.20 -10.53
N ALA A 593 -34.36 -13.92 -10.35
CA ALA A 593 -34.39 -15.37 -10.45
C ALA A 593 -34.04 -15.89 -11.86
N GLY A 594 -34.39 -15.13 -12.91
CA GLY A 594 -34.05 -15.47 -14.30
C GLY A 594 -32.56 -15.27 -14.58
N ILE A 595 -32.02 -14.12 -14.18
CA ILE A 595 -30.57 -13.82 -14.29
C ILE A 595 -29.78 -14.87 -13.51
N TYR A 596 -30.24 -15.25 -12.33
CA TYR A 596 -29.61 -16.26 -11.50
C TYR A 596 -29.60 -17.65 -12.15
N SER A 597 -30.71 -18.06 -12.79
CA SER A 597 -30.75 -19.32 -13.55
C SER A 597 -29.80 -19.30 -14.75
N ASN A 598 -29.84 -18.25 -15.55
CA ASN A 598 -28.95 -18.08 -16.70
C ASN A 598 -27.48 -18.10 -16.29
N PHE A 599 -27.18 -17.56 -15.12
CA PHE A 599 -25.84 -17.57 -14.55
C PHE A 599 -25.32 -19.01 -14.28
N PHE A 600 -26.15 -19.88 -13.72
CA PHE A 600 -25.74 -21.29 -13.52
C PHE A 600 -25.59 -22.04 -14.85
N ASP A 601 -26.51 -21.82 -15.78
CA ASP A 601 -26.43 -22.43 -17.12
C ASP A 601 -25.14 -22.01 -17.81
N PHE A 602 -24.80 -20.72 -17.71
CA PHE A 602 -23.55 -20.19 -18.23
C PHE A 602 -22.33 -20.80 -17.52
N ALA A 603 -22.30 -20.82 -16.18
CA ALA A 603 -21.18 -21.36 -15.42
C ALA A 603 -20.93 -22.84 -15.75
N LEU A 604 -22.00 -23.63 -15.94
CA LEU A 604 -21.92 -25.02 -16.37
C LEU A 604 -21.46 -25.14 -17.84
N SER A 605 -21.91 -24.28 -18.72
CA SER A 605 -21.45 -24.27 -20.12
C SER A 605 -19.98 -23.93 -20.26
N LEU A 606 -19.41 -23.10 -19.37
CA LEU A 606 -17.97 -22.86 -19.31
C LEU A 606 -17.20 -24.14 -18.93
N GLU A 607 -17.77 -24.95 -18.06
CA GLU A 607 -17.16 -26.21 -17.63
C GLU A 607 -17.03 -27.21 -18.78
N GLU A 608 -18.00 -27.24 -19.70
CA GLU A 608 -18.04 -28.16 -20.84
C GLU A 608 -17.01 -27.84 -21.93
N LYS A 609 -16.47 -26.60 -21.95
CA LYS A 609 -15.56 -26.13 -23.00
C LYS A 609 -14.20 -26.82 -22.98
N THR A 610 -13.77 -27.34 -21.83
CA THR A 610 -12.49 -28.03 -21.68
C THR A 610 -12.59 -29.17 -20.68
N SER A 611 -11.88 -30.26 -20.91
CA SER A 611 -11.83 -31.39 -20.00
C SER A 611 -10.37 -31.74 -19.66
N PRO A 612 -9.95 -31.62 -18.42
CA PRO A 612 -10.67 -31.11 -17.26
C PRO A 612 -10.84 -29.58 -17.28
N PRO A 613 -11.84 -29.03 -16.55
CA PRO A 613 -12.05 -27.59 -16.46
C PRO A 613 -10.83 -26.86 -15.89
N PRO A 614 -10.46 -25.68 -16.47
CA PRO A 614 -9.26 -24.93 -16.05
C PRO A 614 -9.51 -23.95 -14.89
N PHE A 615 -10.65 -24.04 -14.23
CA PHE A 615 -11.03 -23.20 -13.11
C PHE A 615 -11.68 -24.04 -12.00
N GLN A 616 -11.77 -23.46 -10.81
CA GLN A 616 -12.69 -23.93 -9.77
C GLN A 616 -13.59 -22.76 -9.34
N TYR A 617 -14.89 -22.97 -9.48
CA TYR A 617 -15.90 -22.05 -9.00
C TYR A 617 -16.79 -22.72 -7.96
N ILE A 618 -16.81 -22.20 -6.74
CA ILE A 618 -17.63 -22.70 -5.65
C ILE A 618 -18.75 -21.70 -5.37
N VAL A 619 -19.99 -22.15 -5.39
CA VAL A 619 -21.15 -21.31 -5.09
C VAL A 619 -22.02 -21.98 -4.05
N THR A 620 -22.39 -21.24 -3.02
CA THR A 620 -23.41 -21.70 -2.07
C THR A 620 -24.76 -21.14 -2.44
N THR A 621 -25.84 -21.88 -2.23
CA THR A 621 -27.18 -21.43 -2.57
C THR A 621 -28.27 -22.06 -1.70
N THR A 622 -29.36 -21.33 -1.51
CA THR A 622 -30.62 -21.87 -0.97
C THR A 622 -31.54 -22.39 -2.07
N THR A 623 -31.46 -21.82 -3.26
CA THR A 623 -32.33 -22.15 -4.39
C THR A 623 -31.47 -22.52 -5.60
N ALA A 624 -31.40 -23.81 -5.89
CA ALA A 624 -30.81 -24.27 -7.15
C ALA A 624 -31.79 -24.05 -8.31
N PRO A 625 -31.28 -23.72 -9.52
CA PRO A 625 -32.10 -23.74 -10.74
C PRO A 625 -32.76 -25.10 -10.95
N ALA A 626 -33.89 -25.13 -11.64
CA ALA A 626 -34.71 -26.36 -11.82
C ALA A 626 -33.96 -27.51 -12.49
N GLN A 627 -32.99 -27.23 -13.34
CA GLN A 627 -32.16 -28.21 -14.03
C GLN A 627 -31.09 -28.85 -13.12
N ILE A 628 -30.77 -28.26 -11.98
CA ILE A 628 -29.80 -28.78 -11.02
C ILE A 628 -30.54 -29.62 -9.98
N THR A 629 -30.54 -30.94 -10.18
CA THR A 629 -31.07 -31.89 -9.21
C THR A 629 -30.07 -32.16 -8.08
N ALA A 630 -30.54 -32.79 -7.00
CA ALA A 630 -29.67 -33.15 -5.87
C ALA A 630 -28.53 -34.10 -6.25
N ASP A 631 -28.72 -34.88 -7.31
CA ASP A 631 -27.75 -35.86 -7.82
C ASP A 631 -26.89 -35.29 -8.96
N HIS A 632 -27.05 -34.02 -9.27
CA HIS A 632 -26.24 -33.37 -10.31
C HIS A 632 -24.76 -33.38 -9.91
N HIS A 633 -23.87 -33.69 -10.83
CA HIS A 633 -22.43 -33.89 -10.58
C HIS A 633 -21.74 -32.66 -9.95
N SER A 634 -22.25 -31.44 -10.18
CA SER A 634 -21.73 -30.22 -9.56
C SER A 634 -22.22 -29.99 -8.13
N VAL A 635 -23.27 -30.68 -7.67
CA VAL A 635 -23.70 -30.60 -6.26
C VAL A 635 -22.76 -31.43 -5.39
N ARG A 636 -21.92 -30.76 -4.62
CA ARG A 636 -20.87 -31.40 -3.81
C ARG A 636 -21.30 -31.64 -2.38
N LEU A 637 -22.23 -30.83 -1.86
CA LEU A 637 -22.77 -30.98 -0.52
C LEU A 637 -24.19 -30.46 -0.48
N LYS A 638 -25.09 -31.24 0.13
CA LYS A 638 -26.44 -30.81 0.46
C LYS A 638 -26.54 -30.66 1.98
N LEU A 639 -26.95 -29.49 2.43
CA LEU A 639 -27.09 -29.14 3.84
C LEU A 639 -28.55 -28.86 4.18
N SER A 640 -28.92 -29.07 5.44
CA SER A 640 -30.18 -28.62 6.02
C SER A 640 -29.95 -28.11 7.43
N SER A 641 -30.80 -27.19 7.88
CA SER A 641 -30.79 -26.75 9.28
C SER A 641 -31.34 -27.80 10.24
N THR A 642 -32.13 -28.75 9.70
CA THR A 642 -32.75 -29.85 10.43
C THR A 642 -32.75 -31.12 9.58
N PRO A 643 -32.45 -32.31 10.15
CA PRO A 643 -31.99 -32.51 11.54
C PRO A 643 -30.52 -32.02 11.75
N PRO A 644 -30.02 -31.95 13.00
CA PRO A 644 -28.65 -31.48 13.28
C PRO A 644 -27.55 -32.20 12.50
N GLU A 645 -27.74 -33.49 12.22
CA GLU A 645 -26.80 -34.33 11.43
C GLU A 645 -26.68 -33.86 9.97
N ALA A 646 -27.71 -33.15 9.48
CA ALA A 646 -27.69 -32.58 8.11
C ALA A 646 -26.98 -31.23 8.04
N ARG A 647 -26.58 -30.64 9.16
CA ARG A 647 -25.76 -29.42 9.21
C ARG A 647 -24.29 -29.73 8.85
N LEU A 648 -23.51 -28.70 8.54
CA LEU A 648 -22.11 -28.82 8.16
C LEU A 648 -21.28 -29.63 9.18
N PHE A 649 -21.42 -29.39 10.46
CA PHE A 649 -20.69 -30.08 11.53
C PHE A 649 -21.41 -31.34 12.06
N ALA A 650 -22.53 -31.73 11.45
CA ALA A 650 -23.36 -32.82 11.91
C ALA A 650 -23.81 -32.71 13.40
N MET A 651 -23.92 -31.50 13.90
CA MET A 651 -24.33 -31.19 15.28
C MET A 651 -24.95 -29.80 15.40
N ASP A 652 -25.59 -29.58 16.54
CA ASP A 652 -26.10 -28.26 16.96
C ASP A 652 -25.12 -27.59 17.92
N PHE A 653 -24.88 -26.30 17.72
CA PHE A 653 -24.05 -25.50 18.61
C PHE A 653 -24.86 -24.70 19.65
N GLY A 654 -26.20 -24.70 19.57
CA GLY A 654 -27.10 -23.97 20.43
C GLY A 654 -27.72 -22.78 19.76
#